data_fcc1d6e7127e0849c07d2cff4daa779a
#
_entry.id   fcc1d6e7127e0849c07d2cff4daa779a
#
_cell.length_a   1.000
_cell.length_b   1.000
_cell.length_c   1.000
_cell.angle_alpha   90.00
_cell.angle_beta   90.00
_cell.angle_gamma   90.00
#
_symmetry.space_group_name_H-M   'P 1'
#
loop_
_entity.id
_entity.type
_entity.pdbx_description
1 polymer ?
#
loop_
_entity_poly.entity_id
_entity_poly.type
_entity_poly.pdbx_seq_one_letter_code
_entity_poly.pdbx_strand_id
1 'polypeptide(L)'
;FLGEILSFIPVDKNVEIMLVTITNTGRMAQTVTPTAAIPLYGRSADNIRDHRHVTSLLHRIETTDTGVLVTPTLSFDERGHQVNHMTYYCVGWSGNGEKPVDFYPTAEDFVGEGGNFERPYAIVKNAEGVKAGTKIEGLEAVGGLHFSEITLEPEEECSYLIFTGITEDIQEIRNLSKTYTTREKVLEELEKTKAYWQEKVNVAYHTGDSDFNQFMHWVSFQPILRRIYGCSFLPHHDYGKGGRGWRDLWQDCLALLIMNPDGVRQMLLDNFAGVRIDGSNATIIGSKQGEFVADRNNITRVWMDHGVWPMITTKFYIDQTGDLELLEKEAAYFKDKQIARGTRTDTLWDESYGCWQKTKRGVREEGTILEHLLLQNLTAFYEVGEHNNIRLRGADWNDALDMASEKGESVAFSNAYAGNLADIAELLEAYQKKTGKETVSLLAEIVILLEDNPALYDSVEKKLHVLEEYLHTCEHDTSGEKVEISIEKLTENLRHKSEWLMEHIRKNEWVKDSEENGWFNGYYDNSGNAVEGDFPTGIRMMLTGQVFTVMADVATDEQVVAIAKSADKYLYDEAIGGYRLNTDFKEVKTDLGRLFGFAFGHKENGAVFSHMATMYANSLYHRGYAKEGYKVINSLFKHCDNYSKSGIYPGIPEYVSQRGRGMYHYLTGAASWMLLTVLNEMYGVKGEYGALKLKPQLLKEQFENGKASATCMFNGKNITVTYKNDKALDVGQYSVKEIYIDGNKYGDCDTVLKEDVMKLNDTVNIVAILD
;
A
#
# COMPACT_ATOMS: atom_id res chain seq x y z
N PHE A 1 -20.73 -9.74 36.81
CA PHE A 1 -21.16 -9.99 35.42
C PHE A 1 -19.99 -10.06 34.49
N LEU A 2 -20.07 -10.92 33.46
CA LEU A 2 -19.24 -10.89 32.27
C LEU A 2 -20.05 -10.25 31.13
N GLY A 3 -19.49 -9.22 30.49
CA GLY A 3 -20.05 -8.62 29.29
C GLY A 3 -19.19 -8.94 28.09
N GLU A 4 -19.78 -9.47 27.02
CA GLU A 4 -19.10 -9.76 25.76
C GLU A 4 -19.79 -9.00 24.63
N ILE A 5 -19.01 -8.36 23.75
CA ILE A 5 -19.52 -7.68 22.57
C ILE A 5 -18.81 -8.28 21.37
N LEU A 6 -19.60 -8.89 20.48
CA LEU A 6 -19.16 -9.32 19.16
C LEU A 6 -19.65 -8.29 18.14
N SER A 7 -18.72 -7.57 17.50
CA SER A 7 -19.05 -6.55 16.51
C SER A 7 -18.50 -6.91 15.14
N PHE A 8 -19.31 -6.73 14.08
CA PHE A 8 -18.88 -6.93 12.70
C PHE A 8 -19.81 -6.19 11.72
N ILE A 9 -19.34 -6.03 10.49
CA ILE A 9 -20.10 -5.44 9.39
C ILE A 9 -20.34 -6.54 8.34
N PRO A 10 -21.59 -6.87 8.01
CA PRO A 10 -21.92 -7.79 6.92
C PRO A 10 -21.40 -7.29 5.57
N VAL A 11 -21.12 -8.21 4.66
CA VAL A 11 -20.49 -7.91 3.36
C VAL A 11 -21.33 -6.97 2.48
N ASP A 12 -22.64 -7.13 2.49
CA ASP A 12 -23.58 -6.51 1.55
C ASP A 12 -24.50 -5.48 2.19
N LYS A 13 -24.22 -5.03 3.43
CA LYS A 13 -25.07 -4.09 4.17
C LYS A 13 -24.25 -3.00 4.86
N ASN A 14 -24.78 -1.78 4.83
CA ASN A 14 -24.21 -0.62 5.49
C ASN A 14 -24.66 -0.55 6.97
N VAL A 15 -24.40 -1.61 7.72
CA VAL A 15 -24.79 -1.74 9.14
C VAL A 15 -23.70 -2.42 9.94
N GLU A 16 -23.33 -1.87 11.08
CA GLU A 16 -22.57 -2.57 12.10
C GLU A 16 -23.52 -3.34 13.00
N ILE A 17 -23.28 -4.61 13.20
CA ILE A 17 -24.04 -5.49 14.08
C ILE A 17 -23.21 -5.72 15.34
N MET A 18 -23.77 -5.42 16.49
CA MET A 18 -23.21 -5.71 17.80
C MET A 18 -24.10 -6.74 18.50
N LEU A 19 -23.60 -7.94 18.69
CA LEU A 19 -24.18 -8.96 19.56
C LEU A 19 -23.59 -8.79 20.95
N VAL A 20 -24.37 -8.30 21.89
CA VAL A 20 -23.99 -8.10 23.28
C VAL A 20 -24.52 -9.26 24.12
N THR A 21 -23.65 -9.92 24.89
CA THR A 21 -24.03 -10.98 25.84
C THR A 21 -23.65 -10.57 27.24
N ILE A 22 -24.55 -10.73 28.17
CA ILE A 22 -24.34 -10.45 29.60
C ILE A 22 -24.58 -11.75 30.36
N THR A 23 -23.55 -12.24 31.06
CA THR A 23 -23.60 -13.47 31.85
C THR A 23 -23.46 -13.18 33.35
N ASN A 24 -24.30 -13.74 34.16
CA ASN A 24 -24.14 -13.68 35.61
C ASN A 24 -23.09 -14.69 36.07
N THR A 25 -21.86 -14.25 36.31
CA THR A 25 -20.75 -15.07 36.86
C THR A 25 -20.74 -15.10 38.40
N GLY A 26 -21.75 -14.53 39.06
CA GLY A 26 -21.91 -14.55 40.49
C GLY A 26 -22.47 -15.87 41.02
N ARG A 27 -22.60 -15.97 42.33
CA ARG A 27 -23.15 -17.18 43.02
C ARG A 27 -24.63 -17.05 43.41
N MET A 28 -25.26 -15.92 43.10
CA MET A 28 -26.66 -15.60 43.43
C MET A 28 -27.34 -14.95 42.21
N ALA A 29 -28.64 -15.09 42.13
CA ALA A 29 -29.42 -14.36 41.16
C ALA A 29 -29.16 -12.85 41.27
N GLN A 30 -29.03 -12.19 40.13
CA GLN A 30 -28.79 -10.76 40.05
C GLN A 30 -29.73 -10.11 39.02
N THR A 31 -30.28 -8.96 39.38
CA THR A 31 -31.17 -8.18 38.52
C THR A 31 -30.40 -7.03 37.90
N VAL A 32 -30.57 -6.83 36.58
CA VAL A 32 -29.96 -5.76 35.79
C VAL A 32 -30.98 -5.11 34.88
N THR A 33 -30.77 -3.84 34.56
CA THR A 33 -31.51 -3.11 33.54
C THR A 33 -30.55 -2.70 32.42
N PRO A 34 -30.44 -3.48 31.34
CA PRO A 34 -29.50 -3.22 30.28
C PRO A 34 -29.87 -1.95 29.49
N THR A 35 -28.86 -1.15 29.18
CA THR A 35 -29.01 0.06 28.37
C THR A 35 -27.87 0.16 27.39
N ALA A 36 -28.16 0.23 26.09
CA ALA A 36 -27.17 0.59 25.07
C ALA A 36 -27.15 2.12 24.90
N ALA A 37 -25.98 2.70 24.70
CA ALA A 37 -25.85 4.14 24.46
C ALA A 37 -24.70 4.41 23.48
N ILE A 38 -25.02 4.73 22.25
CA ILE A 38 -24.06 4.94 21.16
C ILE A 38 -24.23 6.37 20.63
N PRO A 39 -23.18 7.22 20.71
CA PRO A 39 -23.24 8.57 20.12
C PRO A 39 -23.47 8.50 18.61
N LEU A 40 -24.39 9.31 18.10
CA LEU A 40 -24.72 9.42 16.69
C LEU A 40 -24.30 10.79 16.15
N TYR A 41 -23.30 10.81 15.26
CA TYR A 41 -22.80 12.02 14.62
C TYR A 41 -23.30 12.09 13.17
N GLY A 42 -24.44 12.77 12.98
CA GLY A 42 -25.04 12.95 11.67
C GLY A 42 -24.32 14.01 10.83
N ARG A 43 -23.14 13.67 10.30
CA ARG A 43 -22.36 14.56 9.44
C ARG A 43 -21.66 13.81 8.34
N SER A 44 -21.42 14.47 7.19
CA SER A 44 -20.59 13.92 6.11
C SER A 44 -19.10 14.00 6.44
N ALA A 45 -18.28 13.27 5.69
CA ALA A 45 -16.81 13.35 5.77
C ALA A 45 -16.30 14.78 5.50
N ASP A 46 -16.97 15.54 4.63
CA ASP A 46 -16.62 16.92 4.31
C ASP A 46 -16.79 17.87 5.51
N ASN A 47 -17.59 17.51 6.48
CA ASN A 47 -17.83 18.30 7.70
C ASN A 47 -16.86 17.97 8.84
N ILE A 48 -15.80 17.25 8.59
CA ILE A 48 -14.85 16.83 9.63
C ILE A 48 -14.19 18.02 10.35
N ARG A 49 -14.13 19.17 9.70
CA ARG A 49 -13.58 20.42 10.25
C ARG A 49 -14.54 21.15 11.18
N ASP A 50 -15.84 20.87 11.07
CA ASP A 50 -16.83 21.51 11.92
C ASP A 50 -16.88 20.82 13.29
N HIS A 51 -16.96 21.63 14.33
CA HIS A 51 -17.06 21.07 15.65
C HIS A 51 -18.45 20.49 15.93
N ARG A 52 -18.50 19.55 16.85
CA ARG A 52 -19.66 18.73 17.18
C ARG A 52 -20.93 19.52 17.44
N HIS A 53 -20.83 20.63 18.16
CA HIS A 53 -21.98 21.49 18.46
C HIS A 53 -22.66 22.05 17.20
N VAL A 54 -21.87 22.59 16.23
CA VAL A 54 -22.44 23.14 15.00
C VAL A 54 -23.15 22.07 14.17
N THR A 55 -22.55 20.89 14.06
CA THR A 55 -23.19 19.78 13.34
C THR A 55 -24.47 19.28 14.02
N SER A 56 -24.54 19.29 15.35
CA SER A 56 -25.73 18.85 16.07
C SER A 56 -26.94 19.77 15.85
N LEU A 57 -26.73 21.05 15.56
CA LEU A 57 -27.83 21.99 15.25
C LEU A 57 -28.61 21.58 14.00
N LEU A 58 -28.02 20.79 13.12
CA LEU A 58 -28.69 20.26 11.93
C LEU A 58 -29.50 19.00 12.19
N HIS A 59 -29.33 18.35 13.34
CA HIS A 59 -29.97 17.08 13.63
C HIS A 59 -31.50 17.20 13.73
N ARG A 60 -32.18 16.25 13.14
CA ARG A 60 -33.61 15.93 13.34
C ARG A 60 -33.64 14.51 13.87
N ILE A 61 -33.93 14.38 15.16
CA ILE A 61 -33.91 13.13 15.91
C ILE A 61 -35.30 12.61 16.04
N GLU A 62 -35.54 11.34 15.76
CA GLU A 62 -36.81 10.66 15.93
C GLU A 62 -36.63 9.32 16.63
N THR A 63 -37.41 9.03 17.65
CA THR A 63 -37.47 7.70 18.26
C THR A 63 -38.51 6.84 17.58
N THR A 64 -38.14 5.59 17.31
CA THR A 64 -39.03 4.55 16.79
C THR A 64 -39.29 3.50 17.85
N ASP A 65 -40.05 2.48 17.54
CA ASP A 65 -40.29 1.35 18.46
C ASP A 65 -39.06 0.45 18.66
N THR A 66 -38.00 0.63 17.87
CA THR A 66 -36.77 -0.14 17.96
C THR A 66 -35.53 0.70 18.21
N GLY A 67 -35.58 2.03 18.15
CA GLY A 67 -34.39 2.84 18.38
C GLY A 67 -34.47 4.30 17.97
N VAL A 68 -33.34 4.91 17.76
CA VAL A 68 -33.14 6.34 17.51
C VAL A 68 -32.63 6.55 16.09
N LEU A 69 -33.27 7.46 15.36
CA LEU A 69 -32.91 7.90 14.02
C LEU A 69 -32.48 9.36 14.04
N VAL A 70 -31.47 9.72 13.23
CA VAL A 70 -30.96 11.09 13.09
C VAL A 70 -30.86 11.43 11.62
N THR A 71 -31.62 12.42 11.16
CA THR A 71 -31.56 12.93 9.78
C THR A 71 -31.06 14.37 9.81
N PRO A 72 -29.80 14.65 9.46
CA PRO A 72 -29.32 16.03 9.35
C PRO A 72 -30.00 16.76 8.19
N THR A 73 -30.26 18.06 8.34
CA THR A 73 -30.90 18.85 7.28
C THR A 73 -29.99 19.14 6.09
N LEU A 74 -28.70 19.38 6.35
CA LEU A 74 -27.73 19.78 5.34
C LEU A 74 -26.42 19.01 5.49
N SER A 75 -25.69 18.90 4.40
CA SER A 75 -24.24 18.64 4.36
C SER A 75 -23.52 19.93 4.06
N PHE A 76 -22.49 20.26 4.87
CA PHE A 76 -21.58 21.38 4.56
C PHE A 76 -20.54 20.91 3.56
N ASP A 77 -20.32 21.69 2.50
CA ASP A 77 -19.27 21.50 1.51
C ASP A 77 -18.66 22.89 1.22
N GLU A 78 -17.34 22.98 1.08
CA GLU A 78 -16.65 24.21 0.70
C GLU A 78 -17.11 24.75 -0.67
N ARG A 79 -17.68 23.92 -1.52
CA ARG A 79 -18.23 24.26 -2.84
C ARG A 79 -19.72 24.61 -2.83
N GLY A 80 -20.36 24.55 -1.68
CA GLY A 80 -21.77 24.86 -1.49
C GLY A 80 -22.49 23.81 -0.61
N HIS A 81 -23.49 24.26 0.15
CA HIS A 81 -24.27 23.39 1.02
C HIS A 81 -25.31 22.61 0.22
N GLN A 82 -25.53 21.35 0.58
CA GLN A 82 -26.50 20.48 -0.07
C GLN A 82 -27.48 19.91 0.97
N VAL A 83 -28.69 19.58 0.55
CA VAL A 83 -29.63 18.83 1.38
C VAL A 83 -29.04 17.46 1.70
N ASN A 84 -29.07 17.08 2.98
CA ASN A 84 -28.63 15.75 3.40
C ASN A 84 -29.83 14.79 3.36
N HIS A 85 -29.65 13.67 2.66
CA HIS A 85 -30.69 12.63 2.53
C HIS A 85 -30.40 11.40 3.40
N MET A 86 -29.28 11.41 4.13
CA MET A 86 -28.82 10.26 4.92
C MET A 86 -29.53 10.23 6.28
N THR A 87 -29.92 9.04 6.71
CA THR A 87 -30.40 8.77 8.08
C THR A 87 -29.34 7.93 8.79
N TYR A 88 -28.86 8.44 9.92
CA TYR A 88 -27.99 7.75 10.87
C TYR A 88 -28.86 7.09 11.92
N TYR A 89 -28.57 5.87 12.33
CA TYR A 89 -29.44 5.17 13.25
C TYR A 89 -28.72 4.29 14.24
N CYS A 90 -29.35 4.09 15.39
CA CYS A 90 -29.10 3.03 16.33
C CYS A 90 -30.41 2.37 16.71
N VAL A 91 -30.57 1.10 16.34
CA VAL A 91 -31.77 0.31 16.65
C VAL A 91 -31.39 -1.01 17.30
N GLY A 92 -32.28 -1.62 18.09
CA GLY A 92 -31.95 -2.90 18.71
C GLY A 92 -33.15 -3.56 19.41
N TRP A 93 -32.93 -4.81 19.80
CA TRP A 93 -33.89 -5.65 20.54
C TRP A 93 -33.12 -6.73 21.32
N SER A 94 -33.80 -7.34 22.30
CA SER A 94 -33.20 -8.50 23.01
C SER A 94 -33.02 -9.70 22.08
N GLY A 95 -32.18 -10.66 22.44
CA GLY A 95 -32.02 -11.92 21.70
C GLY A 95 -33.33 -12.71 21.53
N ASN A 96 -34.33 -12.42 22.32
CA ASN A 96 -35.69 -12.99 22.24
C ASN A 96 -36.67 -12.14 21.42
N GLY A 97 -36.22 -10.99 20.84
CA GLY A 97 -37.01 -10.09 20.03
C GLY A 97 -37.79 -9.02 20.79
N GLU A 98 -37.55 -8.84 22.09
CA GLU A 98 -38.16 -7.80 22.88
C GLU A 98 -37.57 -6.44 22.54
N LYS A 99 -38.46 -5.42 22.37
CA LYS A 99 -38.06 -4.05 22.03
C LYS A 99 -37.64 -3.26 23.28
N PRO A 100 -36.86 -2.18 23.12
CA PRO A 100 -36.60 -1.23 24.20
C PRO A 100 -37.91 -0.69 24.80
N VAL A 101 -37.93 -0.44 26.09
CA VAL A 101 -39.12 0.10 26.81
C VAL A 101 -39.24 1.62 26.68
N ASP A 102 -38.08 2.29 26.57
CA ASP A 102 -37.96 3.73 26.29
C ASP A 102 -36.56 4.07 25.75
N PHE A 103 -36.30 5.36 25.51
CA PHE A 103 -35.11 5.81 24.78
C PHE A 103 -34.47 7.04 25.42
N TYR A 104 -33.15 7.17 25.30
CA TYR A 104 -32.42 8.38 25.63
C TYR A 104 -31.77 8.91 24.32
N PRO A 105 -32.51 9.73 23.53
CA PRO A 105 -32.08 10.08 22.18
C PRO A 105 -31.09 11.23 22.12
N THR A 106 -30.76 11.90 23.24
CA THR A 106 -29.83 13.02 23.29
C THR A 106 -28.71 12.80 24.29
N ALA A 107 -27.54 13.39 24.06
CA ALA A 107 -26.45 13.37 25.01
C ALA A 107 -26.80 14.11 26.29
N GLU A 108 -27.59 15.18 26.20
CA GLU A 108 -28.03 15.97 27.35
C GLU A 108 -28.90 15.15 28.31
N ASP A 109 -29.87 14.41 27.77
CA ASP A 109 -30.75 13.55 28.57
C ASP A 109 -30.03 12.34 29.15
N PHE A 110 -29.09 11.74 28.40
CA PHE A 110 -28.41 10.54 28.81
C PHE A 110 -27.26 10.83 29.79
N VAL A 111 -26.32 11.68 29.36
CA VAL A 111 -25.10 11.98 30.10
C VAL A 111 -25.38 12.97 31.25
N GLY A 112 -26.26 13.94 31.01
CA GLY A 112 -26.53 15.05 31.91
C GLY A 112 -25.46 16.14 31.84
N GLU A 113 -25.79 17.30 32.37
CA GLU A 113 -24.87 18.44 32.43
C GLU A 113 -23.64 18.12 33.31
N GLY A 114 -22.43 18.27 32.76
CA GLY A 114 -21.20 17.98 33.47
C GLY A 114 -20.91 16.49 33.72
N GLY A 115 -21.74 15.59 33.15
CA GLY A 115 -21.55 14.13 33.25
C GLY A 115 -20.64 13.55 32.18
N ASN A 116 -20.50 12.24 32.17
CA ASN A 116 -19.76 11.46 31.17
C ASN A 116 -20.41 10.10 30.92
N PHE A 117 -19.95 9.35 29.91
CA PHE A 117 -20.49 8.02 29.57
C PHE A 117 -20.13 6.92 30.59
N GLU A 118 -19.14 7.12 31.49
CA GLU A 118 -18.82 6.15 32.54
C GLU A 118 -19.83 6.17 33.68
N ARG A 119 -20.44 7.34 33.94
CA ARG A 119 -21.46 7.54 34.98
C ARG A 119 -22.56 8.45 34.44
N PRO A 120 -23.33 8.01 33.44
CA PRO A 120 -24.36 8.85 32.83
C PRO A 120 -25.52 9.13 33.80
N TYR A 121 -26.03 10.37 33.76
CA TYR A 121 -27.10 10.83 34.63
C TYR A 121 -28.32 9.90 34.57
N ALA A 122 -28.72 9.53 33.35
CA ALA A 122 -29.92 8.69 33.14
C ALA A 122 -29.84 7.37 33.94
N ILE A 123 -28.69 6.72 33.93
CA ILE A 123 -28.49 5.44 34.64
C ILE A 123 -28.30 5.65 36.14
N VAL A 124 -27.49 6.62 36.56
CA VAL A 124 -27.24 6.88 38.00
C VAL A 124 -28.48 7.32 38.73
N LYS A 125 -29.35 8.05 38.07
CA LYS A 125 -30.61 8.58 38.65
C LYS A 125 -31.83 7.74 38.32
N ASN A 126 -31.68 6.68 37.54
CA ASN A 126 -32.80 5.89 37.01
C ASN A 126 -33.86 6.81 36.38
N ALA A 127 -33.40 7.73 35.50
CA ALA A 127 -34.27 8.71 34.87
C ALA A 127 -35.20 8.03 33.86
N GLU A 128 -36.41 8.51 33.75
CA GLU A 128 -37.38 8.02 32.77
C GLU A 128 -36.97 8.47 31.36
N GLY A 129 -36.91 7.52 30.40
CA GLY A 129 -36.64 7.81 29.00
C GLY A 129 -37.87 8.27 28.23
N VAL A 130 -37.67 8.75 27.02
CA VAL A 130 -38.80 9.17 26.14
C VAL A 130 -39.36 7.96 25.39
N LYS A 131 -40.64 8.06 24.99
CA LYS A 131 -41.32 6.98 24.27
C LYS A 131 -41.10 7.06 22.75
N ALA A 132 -41.38 5.97 22.05
CA ALA A 132 -41.37 5.93 20.60
C ALA A 132 -42.27 7.03 19.98
N GLY A 133 -41.85 7.63 18.88
CA GLY A 133 -42.53 8.73 18.20
C GLY A 133 -42.14 10.12 18.70
N THR A 134 -41.18 10.23 19.66
CA THR A 134 -40.67 11.52 20.12
C THR A 134 -39.77 12.14 19.05
N LYS A 135 -39.91 13.45 18.81
CA LYS A 135 -39.11 14.24 17.85
C LYS A 135 -38.39 15.36 18.57
N ILE A 136 -37.09 15.46 18.31
CA ILE A 136 -36.20 16.44 18.93
C ILE A 136 -35.31 17.05 17.85
N GLU A 137 -35.01 18.33 17.95
CA GLU A 137 -34.22 19.04 16.94
C GLU A 137 -33.08 19.80 17.57
N GLY A 138 -31.91 19.82 16.85
CA GLY A 138 -30.81 20.71 17.16
C GLY A 138 -29.96 20.31 18.37
N LEU A 139 -30.00 19.06 18.80
CA LEU A 139 -29.24 18.53 19.92
C LEU A 139 -28.25 17.42 19.47
N GLU A 140 -27.25 17.14 20.30
CA GLU A 140 -26.38 16.01 20.12
C GLU A 140 -27.11 14.69 20.33
N ALA A 141 -27.06 13.82 19.33
CA ALA A 141 -27.83 12.58 19.33
C ALA A 141 -27.10 11.43 20.00
N VAL A 142 -27.84 10.59 20.69
CA VAL A 142 -27.40 9.32 21.24
C VAL A 142 -28.42 8.23 20.90
N GLY A 143 -27.94 7.10 20.41
CA GLY A 143 -28.73 5.87 20.29
C GLY A 143 -28.84 5.21 21.65
N GLY A 144 -29.60 5.83 22.54
CA GLY A 144 -29.88 5.32 23.89
C GLY A 144 -31.10 4.37 23.88
N LEU A 145 -30.88 3.08 24.07
CA LEU A 145 -31.86 2.02 24.06
C LEU A 145 -31.98 1.42 25.45
N HIS A 146 -33.07 1.65 26.12
CA HIS A 146 -33.33 1.17 27.48
C HIS A 146 -34.24 -0.07 27.44
N PHE A 147 -33.73 -1.20 27.94
CA PHE A 147 -34.43 -2.49 27.90
C PHE A 147 -35.11 -2.79 29.24
N SER A 148 -36.02 -3.76 29.23
CA SER A 148 -36.65 -4.24 30.46
C SER A 148 -35.67 -4.80 31.44
N GLU A 149 -35.96 -4.62 32.74
CA GLU A 149 -35.25 -5.27 33.81
C GLU A 149 -35.32 -6.81 33.66
N ILE A 150 -34.17 -7.48 33.88
CA ILE A 150 -34.08 -8.95 33.82
C ILE A 150 -33.30 -9.46 35.03
N THR A 151 -33.75 -10.59 35.58
CA THR A 151 -33.02 -11.31 36.62
C THR A 151 -32.36 -12.53 36.01
N LEU A 152 -31.05 -12.64 36.22
CA LEU A 152 -30.24 -13.77 35.74
C LEU A 152 -29.79 -14.64 36.92
N GLU A 153 -30.08 -15.93 36.86
CA GLU A 153 -29.55 -16.93 37.79
C GLU A 153 -28.01 -17.09 37.59
N PRO A 154 -27.27 -17.72 38.52
CA PRO A 154 -25.87 -18.04 38.31
C PRO A 154 -25.63 -18.79 36.99
N GLU A 155 -24.62 -18.35 36.21
CA GLU A 155 -24.26 -18.86 34.87
C GLU A 155 -25.33 -18.63 33.77
N GLU A 156 -26.43 -17.96 34.10
CA GLU A 156 -27.42 -17.57 33.08
C GLU A 156 -26.96 -16.36 32.27
N GLU A 157 -27.29 -16.33 30.98
CA GLU A 157 -26.97 -15.24 30.07
C GLU A 157 -28.21 -14.65 29.39
N CYS A 158 -28.12 -13.36 29.05
CA CYS A 158 -29.03 -12.71 28.13
C CYS A 158 -28.27 -12.02 26.99
N SER A 159 -28.91 -11.81 25.87
CA SER A 159 -28.26 -11.15 24.72
C SER A 159 -29.11 -10.03 24.15
N TYR A 160 -28.41 -9.07 23.51
CA TYR A 160 -29.00 -7.92 22.82
C TYR A 160 -28.36 -7.78 21.46
N LEU A 161 -29.19 -7.48 20.46
CA LEU A 161 -28.81 -7.24 19.08
C LEU A 161 -28.91 -5.74 18.84
N ILE A 162 -27.78 -5.08 18.66
CA ILE A 162 -27.70 -3.63 18.44
C ILE A 162 -27.16 -3.39 17.04
N PHE A 163 -27.79 -2.49 16.30
CA PHE A 163 -27.46 -2.17 14.92
C PHE A 163 -27.23 -0.68 14.79
N THR A 164 -26.06 -0.31 14.25
CA THR A 164 -25.77 1.09 13.91
C THR A 164 -25.45 1.19 12.42
N GLY A 165 -25.85 2.29 11.80
CA GLY A 165 -25.59 2.44 10.37
C GLY A 165 -26.04 3.76 9.81
N ILE A 166 -25.94 3.85 8.49
CA ILE A 166 -26.30 5.01 7.70
C ILE A 166 -27.00 4.52 6.42
N THR A 167 -28.12 5.15 6.06
CA THR A 167 -28.89 4.80 4.85
C THR A 167 -29.68 5.98 4.32
N GLU A 168 -29.96 5.99 3.03
CA GLU A 168 -30.94 6.87 2.40
C GLU A 168 -32.38 6.28 2.45
N ASP A 169 -32.49 4.95 2.65
CA ASP A 169 -33.77 4.25 2.67
C ASP A 169 -34.14 3.73 4.06
N ILE A 170 -35.10 4.40 4.72
CA ILE A 170 -35.63 4.00 6.03
C ILE A 170 -36.21 2.57 6.03
N GLN A 171 -36.61 2.02 4.88
CA GLN A 171 -37.09 0.63 4.82
C GLN A 171 -35.98 -0.39 5.11
N GLU A 172 -34.70 -0.08 4.79
CA GLU A 172 -33.59 -0.94 5.19
C GLU A 172 -33.54 -1.10 6.71
N ILE A 173 -33.72 -0.02 7.47
CA ILE A 173 -33.74 -0.06 8.95
C ILE A 173 -34.90 -0.96 9.44
N ARG A 174 -36.07 -0.80 8.87
CA ARG A 174 -37.27 -1.60 9.23
C ARG A 174 -37.08 -3.09 8.88
N ASN A 175 -36.29 -3.39 7.87
CA ASN A 175 -36.02 -4.77 7.45
C ASN A 175 -35.03 -5.48 8.36
N LEU A 176 -34.17 -4.74 9.11
CA LEU A 176 -33.24 -5.36 10.06
C LEU A 176 -33.92 -6.25 11.08
N SER A 177 -35.04 -5.76 11.69
CA SER A 177 -35.79 -6.52 12.67
C SER A 177 -36.54 -7.75 12.10
N LYS A 178 -36.71 -7.80 10.78
CA LYS A 178 -37.28 -8.99 10.09
C LYS A 178 -36.18 -9.99 9.69
N THR A 179 -34.98 -9.50 9.39
CA THR A 179 -33.84 -10.30 8.96
C THR A 179 -33.13 -10.92 10.15
N TYR A 180 -32.79 -10.13 11.16
CA TYR A 180 -32.00 -10.52 12.33
C TYR A 180 -32.88 -10.66 13.56
N THR A 181 -33.80 -11.62 13.53
CA THR A 181 -34.79 -11.83 14.57
C THR A 181 -34.23 -12.47 15.83
N THR A 182 -33.12 -13.19 15.74
CA THR A 182 -32.55 -13.92 16.85
C THR A 182 -31.00 -13.88 16.80
N ARG A 183 -30.34 -14.28 17.91
CA ARG A 183 -28.89 -14.45 18.03
C ARG A 183 -28.34 -15.36 16.92
N GLU A 184 -28.99 -16.46 16.64
CA GLU A 184 -28.56 -17.46 15.65
C GLU A 184 -28.46 -16.84 14.25
N LYS A 185 -29.41 -15.98 13.87
CA LYS A 185 -29.40 -15.27 12.59
C LYS A 185 -28.20 -14.33 12.46
N VAL A 186 -27.81 -13.68 13.53
CA VAL A 186 -26.60 -12.83 13.56
C VAL A 186 -25.34 -13.69 13.42
N LEU A 187 -25.26 -14.83 14.10
CA LEU A 187 -24.12 -15.75 13.98
C LEU A 187 -24.03 -16.39 12.59
N GLU A 188 -25.14 -16.73 11.94
CA GLU A 188 -25.17 -17.18 10.53
C GLU A 188 -24.57 -16.10 9.60
N GLU A 189 -24.87 -14.82 9.83
CA GLU A 189 -24.35 -13.73 9.04
C GLU A 189 -22.84 -13.49 9.30
N LEU A 190 -22.40 -13.66 10.54
CA LEU A 190 -20.99 -13.64 10.87
C LEU A 190 -20.20 -14.70 10.10
N GLU A 191 -20.70 -15.94 10.04
CA GLU A 191 -20.02 -17.00 9.30
C GLU A 191 -19.93 -16.72 7.79
N LYS A 192 -20.96 -16.10 7.19
CA LYS A 192 -20.90 -15.64 5.80
C LYS A 192 -19.84 -14.54 5.63
N THR A 193 -19.76 -13.61 6.57
CA THR A 193 -18.77 -12.53 6.57
C THR A 193 -17.34 -13.08 6.69
N LYS A 194 -17.12 -14.06 7.58
CA LYS A 194 -15.83 -14.75 7.69
C LYS A 194 -15.46 -15.48 6.40
N ALA A 195 -16.38 -16.22 5.79
CA ALA A 195 -16.16 -16.94 4.54
C ALA A 195 -15.76 -15.99 3.40
N TYR A 196 -16.43 -14.83 3.30
CA TYR A 196 -16.07 -13.80 2.32
C TYR A 196 -14.62 -13.32 2.50
N TRP A 197 -14.21 -12.99 3.73
CA TRP A 197 -12.85 -12.52 3.98
C TRP A 197 -11.80 -13.61 3.76
N GLN A 198 -12.12 -14.88 4.07
CA GLN A 198 -11.24 -16.01 3.76
C GLN A 198 -11.05 -16.19 2.24
N GLU A 199 -12.09 -15.94 1.44
CA GLU A 199 -11.98 -15.95 -0.03
C GLU A 199 -11.12 -14.78 -0.53
N LYS A 200 -11.24 -13.59 0.05
CA LYS A 200 -10.48 -12.41 -0.36
C LYS A 200 -9.03 -12.46 0.09
N VAL A 201 -8.77 -12.91 1.31
CA VAL A 201 -7.43 -13.10 1.88
C VAL A 201 -7.05 -14.58 1.74
N ASN A 202 -6.88 -15.01 0.50
CA ASN A 202 -6.69 -16.41 0.11
C ASN A 202 -5.22 -16.86 0.16
N VAL A 203 -4.42 -16.28 1.04
CA VAL A 203 -3.05 -16.68 1.33
C VAL A 203 -2.97 -17.35 2.69
N ALA A 204 -2.08 -18.33 2.82
CA ALA A 204 -1.83 -19.01 4.09
C ALA A 204 -0.34 -19.29 4.24
N TYR A 205 0.10 -19.36 5.48
CA TYR A 205 1.50 -19.56 5.85
C TYR A 205 1.60 -20.64 6.89
N HIS A 206 2.59 -21.50 6.76
CA HIS A 206 2.89 -22.54 7.72
C HIS A 206 4.40 -22.65 7.91
N THR A 207 4.87 -22.13 9.02
CA THR A 207 6.25 -22.24 9.52
C THR A 207 6.23 -22.85 10.91
N GLY A 208 7.39 -23.11 11.51
CA GLY A 208 7.53 -23.50 12.91
C GLY A 208 7.14 -22.43 13.94
N ASP A 209 6.81 -21.21 13.52
CA ASP A 209 6.36 -20.10 14.37
C ASP A 209 4.89 -19.77 14.09
N SER A 210 3.98 -20.26 14.95
CA SER A 210 2.53 -20.06 14.81
C SER A 210 2.13 -18.59 14.92
N ASP A 211 2.85 -17.78 15.70
CA ASP A 211 2.56 -16.37 15.90
C ASP A 211 2.91 -15.59 14.63
N PHE A 212 4.04 -15.95 13.98
CA PHE A 212 4.39 -15.41 12.67
C PHE A 212 3.34 -15.75 11.60
N ASN A 213 2.83 -16.99 11.59
CA ASN A 213 1.80 -17.40 10.63
C ASN A 213 0.52 -16.58 10.81
N GLN A 214 0.08 -16.33 12.05
CA GLN A 214 -1.09 -15.49 12.36
C GLN A 214 -0.84 -14.03 12.02
N PHE A 215 0.32 -13.49 12.39
CA PHE A 215 0.70 -12.12 12.04
C PHE A 215 0.65 -11.89 10.52
N MET A 216 1.22 -12.79 9.74
CA MET A 216 1.21 -12.70 8.29
C MET A 216 -0.20 -12.77 7.68
N HIS A 217 -1.12 -13.52 8.30
CA HIS A 217 -2.51 -13.55 7.86
C HIS A 217 -3.18 -12.16 7.99
N TRP A 218 -2.94 -11.45 9.09
CA TRP A 218 -3.40 -10.08 9.29
C TRP A 218 -2.69 -9.08 8.37
N VAL A 219 -1.39 -9.20 8.17
CA VAL A 219 -0.64 -8.36 7.20
C VAL A 219 -1.23 -8.53 5.80
N SER A 220 -1.61 -9.75 5.42
CA SER A 220 -2.22 -10.04 4.10
C SER A 220 -3.61 -9.41 3.91
N PHE A 221 -4.31 -9.07 4.98
CA PHE A 221 -5.58 -8.34 4.91
C PHE A 221 -5.39 -6.85 4.51
N GLN A 222 -4.28 -6.24 4.91
CA GLN A 222 -4.05 -4.79 4.72
C GLN A 222 -4.03 -4.35 3.25
N PRO A 223 -3.44 -5.08 2.26
CA PRO A 223 -3.55 -4.71 0.84
C PRO A 223 -4.98 -4.67 0.31
N ILE A 224 -5.88 -5.52 0.84
CA ILE A 224 -7.31 -5.46 0.49
C ILE A 224 -7.94 -4.17 1.02
N LEU A 225 -7.63 -3.77 2.25
CA LEU A 225 -8.09 -2.49 2.81
C LEU A 225 -7.59 -1.30 1.98
N ARG A 226 -6.33 -1.34 1.53
CA ARG A 226 -5.79 -0.30 0.65
C ARG A 226 -6.49 -0.24 -0.70
N ARG A 227 -6.86 -1.38 -1.27
CA ARG A 227 -7.67 -1.42 -2.50
C ARG A 227 -9.03 -0.74 -2.32
N ILE A 228 -9.65 -0.87 -1.14
CA ILE A 228 -10.96 -0.28 -0.82
C ILE A 228 -10.83 1.20 -0.47
N TYR A 229 -9.91 1.56 0.42
CA TYR A 229 -9.86 2.87 1.07
C TYR A 229 -8.76 3.80 0.56
N GLY A 230 -7.74 3.30 -0.13
CA GLY A 230 -6.56 4.06 -0.55
C GLY A 230 -5.41 3.97 0.45
N CYS A 231 -4.44 4.87 0.33
CA CYS A 231 -3.26 4.90 1.20
C CYS A 231 -3.47 5.77 2.45
N SER A 232 -2.55 5.68 3.42
CA SER A 232 -2.63 6.40 4.69
C SER A 232 -2.68 7.93 4.56
N PHE A 233 -2.08 8.48 3.48
CA PHE A 233 -2.07 9.92 3.22
C PHE A 233 -3.20 10.39 2.33
N LEU A 234 -3.78 9.50 1.53
CA LEU A 234 -4.83 9.78 0.56
C LEU A 234 -5.94 8.74 0.67
N PRO A 235 -6.52 8.54 1.85
CA PRO A 235 -7.67 7.66 1.96
C PRO A 235 -8.80 8.21 1.12
N HIS A 236 -9.54 7.31 0.47
CA HIS A 236 -10.52 7.64 -0.55
C HIS A 236 -11.57 8.68 -0.11
N HIS A 237 -11.89 8.72 1.16
CA HIS A 237 -12.94 9.59 1.70
C HIS A 237 -12.50 10.58 2.78
N ASP A 238 -11.26 10.54 3.28
CA ASP A 238 -10.80 11.44 4.36
C ASP A 238 -10.84 12.91 3.98
N TYR A 239 -10.63 13.22 2.71
CA TYR A 239 -10.63 14.59 2.21
C TYR A 239 -11.82 14.93 1.32
N GLY A 240 -12.81 14.04 1.25
CA GLY A 240 -13.99 14.22 0.41
C GLY A 240 -13.74 14.31 -1.10
N LYS A 241 -12.48 14.13 -1.53
CA LYS A 241 -12.06 14.27 -2.94
C LYS A 241 -11.76 12.95 -3.61
N GLY A 242 -11.63 11.87 -2.85
CA GLY A 242 -11.20 10.58 -3.33
C GLY A 242 -9.80 10.62 -3.95
N GLY A 243 -9.32 9.51 -4.40
CA GLY A 243 -8.05 9.40 -5.09
C GLY A 243 -7.03 8.57 -4.34
N ARG A 244 -6.01 8.15 -5.07
CA ARG A 244 -4.92 7.32 -4.57
C ARG A 244 -3.61 7.88 -5.10
N GLY A 245 -2.56 7.81 -4.26
CA GLY A 245 -1.22 8.18 -4.70
C GLY A 245 -0.76 7.31 -5.86
N TRP A 246 -0.11 7.92 -6.85
CA TRP A 246 0.42 7.22 -8.02
C TRP A 246 1.31 6.04 -7.62
N ARG A 247 2.36 6.30 -6.81
CA ARG A 247 3.30 5.25 -6.37
C ARG A 247 2.63 4.13 -5.58
N ASP A 248 1.62 4.49 -4.77
CA ASP A 248 0.94 3.54 -3.89
C ASP A 248 0.15 2.51 -4.67
N LEU A 249 -0.61 2.93 -5.66
CA LEU A 249 -1.47 2.03 -6.42
C LEU A 249 -0.68 1.03 -7.27
N TRP A 250 0.46 1.43 -7.83
CA TRP A 250 1.36 0.50 -8.52
C TRP A 250 1.91 -0.56 -7.59
N GLN A 251 2.39 -0.16 -6.41
CA GLN A 251 2.95 -1.09 -5.42
C GLN A 251 1.88 -1.99 -4.79
N ASP A 252 0.65 -1.49 -4.62
CA ASP A 252 -0.46 -2.32 -4.13
C ASP A 252 -0.77 -3.48 -5.07
N CYS A 253 -0.61 -3.29 -6.39
CA CYS A 253 -0.77 -4.36 -7.36
C CYS A 253 0.19 -5.54 -7.14
N LEU A 254 1.37 -5.33 -6.55
CA LEU A 254 2.31 -6.42 -6.25
C LEU A 254 1.69 -7.47 -5.31
N ALA A 255 1.02 -7.03 -4.24
CA ALA A 255 0.33 -7.94 -3.33
C ALA A 255 -0.91 -8.56 -3.98
N LEU A 256 -1.68 -7.77 -4.73
CA LEU A 256 -2.89 -8.26 -5.38
C LEU A 256 -2.61 -9.36 -6.39
N LEU A 257 -1.50 -9.30 -7.12
CA LEU A 257 -1.11 -10.31 -8.10
C LEU A 257 -0.89 -11.70 -7.50
N ILE A 258 -0.47 -11.78 -6.25
CA ILE A 258 -0.21 -13.06 -5.55
C ILE A 258 -1.34 -13.46 -4.59
N MET A 259 -2.41 -12.67 -4.50
CA MET A 259 -3.53 -12.93 -3.60
C MET A 259 -4.90 -12.79 -4.30
N ASN A 260 -5.18 -11.66 -4.92
CA ASN A 260 -6.46 -11.36 -5.56
C ASN A 260 -6.23 -10.64 -6.91
N PRO A 261 -5.78 -11.37 -7.95
CA PRO A 261 -5.30 -10.79 -9.20
C PRO A 261 -6.42 -10.26 -10.13
N ASP A 262 -7.68 -10.51 -9.80
CA ASP A 262 -8.81 -10.13 -10.65
C ASP A 262 -8.84 -8.63 -10.91
N GLY A 263 -8.88 -8.25 -12.20
CA GLY A 263 -8.92 -6.88 -12.66
C GLY A 263 -7.58 -6.13 -12.61
N VAL A 264 -6.49 -6.73 -12.08
CA VAL A 264 -5.18 -6.07 -12.00
C VAL A 264 -4.64 -5.72 -13.39
N ARG A 265 -4.75 -6.63 -14.39
CA ARG A 265 -4.35 -6.34 -15.75
C ARG A 265 -4.98 -5.07 -16.32
N GLN A 266 -6.28 -4.93 -16.14
CA GLN A 266 -7.01 -3.74 -16.62
C GLN A 266 -6.60 -2.49 -15.83
N MET A 267 -6.37 -2.63 -14.52
CA MET A 267 -5.88 -1.54 -13.69
C MET A 267 -4.52 -1.03 -14.16
N LEU A 268 -3.59 -1.92 -14.56
CA LEU A 268 -2.30 -1.51 -15.11
C LEU A 268 -2.48 -0.70 -16.42
N LEU A 269 -3.28 -1.22 -17.36
CA LEU A 269 -3.57 -0.53 -18.63
C LEU A 269 -4.14 0.88 -18.39
N ASP A 270 -5.13 0.99 -17.50
CA ASP A 270 -5.77 2.27 -17.23
C ASP A 270 -4.82 3.26 -16.56
N ASN A 271 -3.96 2.77 -15.65
CA ASN A 271 -3.02 3.63 -14.94
C ASN A 271 -1.92 4.18 -15.85
N PHE A 272 -1.49 3.44 -16.89
CA PHE A 272 -0.51 3.97 -17.85
C PHE A 272 -1.00 5.23 -18.56
N ALA A 273 -2.30 5.40 -18.75
CA ALA A 273 -2.86 6.64 -19.31
C ALA A 273 -2.60 7.90 -18.46
N GLY A 274 -2.12 7.76 -17.21
CA GLY A 274 -1.69 8.87 -16.37
C GLY A 274 -0.25 9.34 -16.60
N VAL A 275 0.52 8.68 -17.44
CA VAL A 275 1.86 9.11 -17.87
C VAL A 275 1.73 10.28 -18.84
N ARG A 276 2.56 11.32 -18.69
CA ARG A 276 2.67 12.41 -19.65
C ARG A 276 3.71 12.10 -20.73
N ILE A 277 3.55 12.73 -21.87
CA ILE A 277 4.49 12.55 -22.99
C ILE A 277 5.92 12.98 -22.66
N ASP A 278 6.13 13.86 -21.66
CA ASP A 278 7.45 14.27 -21.18
C ASP A 278 8.07 13.28 -20.18
N GLY A 279 7.49 12.09 -20.00
CA GLY A 279 7.93 11.05 -19.08
C GLY A 279 7.64 11.30 -17.59
N SER A 280 6.97 12.42 -17.25
CA SER A 280 6.37 12.61 -15.93
C SER A 280 4.98 11.95 -15.88
N ASN A 281 4.23 12.14 -14.79
CA ASN A 281 2.89 11.55 -14.64
C ASN A 281 1.99 12.41 -13.77
N ALA A 282 0.70 12.11 -13.77
CA ALA A 282 -0.24 12.61 -12.78
C ALA A 282 0.13 12.10 -11.37
N THR A 283 0.00 12.93 -10.36
CA THR A 283 0.37 12.56 -8.98
C THR A 283 -0.70 11.70 -8.31
N ILE A 284 -1.96 11.90 -8.68
CA ILE A 284 -3.11 11.23 -8.06
C ILE A 284 -3.94 10.54 -9.14
N ILE A 285 -4.33 9.29 -8.85
CA ILE A 285 -5.32 8.53 -9.60
C ILE A 285 -6.67 8.76 -8.92
N GLY A 286 -7.66 9.21 -9.71
CA GLY A 286 -8.99 9.55 -9.22
C GLY A 286 -9.82 8.34 -8.78
N SER A 287 -11.05 8.60 -8.36
CA SER A 287 -11.98 7.56 -7.90
C SER A 287 -12.55 6.70 -9.04
N LYS A 288 -12.56 7.23 -10.24
CA LYS A 288 -13.01 6.53 -11.44
C LYS A 288 -11.80 6.08 -12.25
N GLN A 289 -11.97 4.96 -12.92
CA GLN A 289 -11.00 4.42 -13.85
C GLN A 289 -10.66 5.43 -14.95
N GLY A 290 -9.35 5.64 -15.19
CA GLY A 290 -8.86 6.63 -16.17
C GLY A 290 -9.04 8.09 -15.76
N GLU A 291 -9.39 8.37 -14.50
CA GLU A 291 -9.42 9.72 -13.95
C GLU A 291 -8.10 10.05 -13.26
N PHE A 292 -7.50 11.19 -13.62
CA PHE A 292 -6.23 11.63 -13.07
C PHE A 292 -6.30 13.06 -12.58
N VAL A 293 -5.53 13.35 -11.52
CA VAL A 293 -5.38 14.70 -10.99
C VAL A 293 -3.89 15.04 -10.98
N ALA A 294 -3.55 16.19 -11.53
CA ALA A 294 -2.17 16.63 -11.68
C ALA A 294 -1.43 16.70 -10.34
N ASP A 295 -2.06 17.37 -9.35
CA ASP A 295 -1.60 17.42 -7.96
C ASP A 295 -2.75 17.89 -7.06
N ARG A 296 -2.68 17.56 -5.77
CA ARG A 296 -3.71 17.86 -4.77
C ARG A 296 -3.99 19.35 -4.58
N ASN A 297 -2.98 20.20 -4.68
CA ASN A 297 -3.05 21.64 -4.35
C ASN A 297 -2.76 22.54 -5.54
N ASN A 298 -2.85 22.05 -6.78
CA ASN A 298 -2.41 22.73 -8.00
C ASN A 298 -0.93 23.18 -7.96
N ILE A 299 -0.12 22.54 -7.11
CA ILE A 299 1.32 22.74 -7.02
C ILE A 299 1.98 21.76 -7.97
N THR A 300 2.75 22.27 -8.91
CA THR A 300 3.54 21.42 -9.80
C THR A 300 4.65 20.74 -9.03
N ARG A 301 4.57 19.40 -8.89
CA ARG A 301 5.64 18.58 -8.33
C ARG A 301 5.90 17.41 -9.26
N VAL A 302 7.16 17.17 -9.56
CA VAL A 302 7.62 15.94 -10.20
C VAL A 302 8.30 15.09 -9.13
N TRP A 303 7.74 13.93 -8.86
CA TRP A 303 8.26 12.95 -7.93
C TRP A 303 9.14 11.98 -8.69
N MET A 304 10.43 11.97 -8.39
CA MET A 304 11.41 11.28 -9.24
C MET A 304 11.37 9.76 -9.12
N ASP A 305 10.73 9.23 -8.10
CA ASP A 305 10.47 7.78 -7.97
C ASP A 305 9.28 7.28 -8.81
N HIS A 306 8.40 8.17 -9.26
CA HIS A 306 7.13 7.79 -9.88
C HIS A 306 7.27 7.00 -11.17
N GLY A 307 8.35 7.20 -11.93
CA GLY A 307 8.64 6.42 -13.14
C GLY A 307 9.18 5.02 -12.87
N VAL A 308 9.58 4.72 -11.64
CA VAL A 308 10.15 3.41 -11.26
C VAL A 308 9.07 2.34 -11.06
N TRP A 309 8.00 2.69 -10.34
CA TRP A 309 6.99 1.73 -9.90
C TRP A 309 6.20 1.06 -11.03
N PRO A 310 5.81 1.77 -12.11
CA PRO A 310 5.17 1.13 -13.25
C PRO A 310 5.99 -0.01 -13.84
N MET A 311 7.31 0.15 -13.95
CA MET A 311 8.19 -0.88 -14.50
C MET A 311 8.29 -2.10 -13.57
N ILE A 312 8.57 -1.89 -12.28
CA ILE A 312 8.64 -2.98 -11.28
C ILE A 312 7.34 -3.80 -11.28
N THR A 313 6.20 -3.12 -11.26
CA THR A 313 4.90 -3.80 -11.24
C THR A 313 4.60 -4.52 -12.55
N THR A 314 4.93 -3.93 -13.69
CA THR A 314 4.74 -4.56 -15.01
C THR A 314 5.62 -5.80 -15.17
N LYS A 315 6.90 -5.72 -14.77
CA LYS A 315 7.82 -6.88 -14.78
C LYS A 315 7.26 -8.02 -13.92
N PHE A 316 6.84 -7.70 -12.69
CA PHE A 316 6.26 -8.69 -11.79
C PHE A 316 4.96 -9.31 -12.35
N TYR A 317 4.09 -8.50 -12.95
CA TYR A 317 2.90 -9.00 -13.64
C TYR A 317 3.25 -9.97 -14.77
N ILE A 318 4.21 -9.59 -15.63
CA ILE A 318 4.65 -10.44 -16.75
C ILE A 318 5.30 -11.73 -16.24
N ASP A 319 6.11 -11.66 -15.20
CA ASP A 319 6.72 -12.84 -14.59
C ASP A 319 5.67 -13.81 -14.03
N GLN A 320 4.63 -13.29 -13.36
CA GLN A 320 3.53 -14.10 -12.83
C GLN A 320 2.65 -14.74 -13.93
N THR A 321 2.41 -14.04 -15.04
CA THR A 321 1.41 -14.44 -16.04
C THR A 321 2.00 -14.90 -17.37
N GLY A 322 3.21 -14.44 -17.71
CA GLY A 322 3.82 -14.60 -19.04
C GLY A 322 3.08 -13.81 -20.13
N ASP A 323 2.30 -12.77 -19.77
CA ASP A 323 1.57 -11.89 -20.72
C ASP A 323 2.49 -10.80 -21.29
N LEU A 324 3.45 -11.21 -22.12
CA LEU A 324 4.30 -10.27 -22.86
C LEU A 324 3.54 -9.40 -23.87
N GLU A 325 2.30 -9.79 -24.25
CA GLU A 325 1.45 -9.00 -25.14
C GLU A 325 0.96 -7.70 -24.51
N LEU A 326 1.05 -7.57 -23.17
CA LEU A 326 0.78 -6.32 -22.47
C LEU A 326 1.65 -5.18 -23.02
N LEU A 327 2.90 -5.46 -23.38
CA LEU A 327 3.84 -4.46 -23.89
C LEU A 327 3.37 -3.79 -25.19
N GLU A 328 2.53 -4.48 -25.99
CA GLU A 328 1.97 -3.95 -27.24
C GLU A 328 0.65 -3.21 -27.06
N LYS A 329 0.02 -3.29 -25.89
CA LYS A 329 -1.26 -2.60 -25.66
C LYS A 329 -1.04 -1.11 -25.65
N GLU A 330 -1.98 -0.37 -26.21
CA GLU A 330 -1.93 1.08 -26.28
C GLU A 330 -2.70 1.72 -25.13
N ALA A 331 -2.16 2.83 -24.63
CA ALA A 331 -2.79 3.73 -23.68
C ALA A 331 -2.60 5.18 -24.12
N ALA A 332 -3.53 6.06 -23.74
CA ALA A 332 -3.38 7.49 -23.95
C ALA A 332 -2.29 8.09 -23.05
N TYR A 333 -1.91 9.33 -23.33
CA TYR A 333 -1.05 10.13 -22.47
C TYR A 333 -1.85 11.22 -21.77
N PHE A 334 -1.63 11.37 -20.47
CA PHE A 334 -2.22 12.45 -19.68
C PHE A 334 -1.66 13.82 -20.11
N LYS A 335 -2.52 14.80 -20.19
CA LYS A 335 -2.15 16.20 -20.52
C LYS A 335 -2.85 17.15 -19.57
N ASP A 336 -2.07 18.08 -19.07
CA ASP A 336 -2.50 19.29 -18.38
C ASP A 336 -1.61 20.47 -18.82
N LYS A 337 -1.69 21.59 -18.11
CA LYS A 337 -0.84 22.76 -18.40
C LYS A 337 0.65 22.56 -18.10
N GLN A 338 1.04 21.50 -17.38
CA GLN A 338 2.43 21.23 -17.05
C GLN A 338 3.16 20.58 -18.22
N ILE A 339 4.34 21.05 -18.53
CA ILE A 339 5.24 20.51 -19.56
C ILE A 339 6.68 20.52 -19.07
N ALA A 340 7.55 19.88 -19.85
CA ALA A 340 8.99 19.83 -19.60
C ALA A 340 9.31 19.32 -18.17
N ARG A 341 8.67 18.22 -17.81
CA ARG A 341 8.80 17.59 -16.49
C ARG A 341 8.57 18.59 -15.34
N GLY A 342 7.49 19.37 -15.48
CA GLY A 342 7.04 20.33 -14.48
C GLY A 342 7.86 21.62 -14.37
N THR A 343 8.79 21.89 -15.27
CA THR A 343 9.63 23.11 -15.23
C THR A 343 9.03 24.28 -16.03
N ARG A 344 8.10 23.99 -16.94
CA ARG A 344 7.44 24.99 -17.78
C ARG A 344 5.93 24.79 -17.79
N THR A 345 5.22 25.81 -18.29
CA THR A 345 3.76 25.79 -18.48
C THR A 345 3.45 25.92 -19.95
N ASP A 346 2.60 25.05 -20.47
CA ASP A 346 2.02 25.13 -21.80
C ASP A 346 1.01 26.28 -21.86
N THR A 347 1.37 27.37 -22.51
CA THR A 347 0.53 28.58 -22.62
C THR A 347 -0.60 28.44 -23.64
N LEU A 348 -0.58 27.38 -24.45
CA LEU A 348 -1.62 27.06 -25.43
C LEU A 348 -2.69 26.12 -24.87
N TRP A 349 -2.40 25.48 -23.73
CA TRP A 349 -3.35 24.58 -23.06
C TRP A 349 -4.38 25.37 -22.25
N ASP A 350 -5.65 25.02 -22.41
CA ASP A 350 -6.76 25.40 -21.55
C ASP A 350 -7.70 24.22 -21.32
N GLU A 351 -8.73 24.38 -20.51
CA GLU A 351 -9.67 23.32 -20.14
C GLU A 351 -10.42 22.73 -21.35
N SER A 352 -10.56 23.47 -22.46
CA SER A 352 -11.21 23.00 -23.69
C SER A 352 -10.33 22.01 -24.47
N TYR A 353 -9.03 22.03 -24.23
CA TYR A 353 -8.10 21.03 -24.78
C TYR A 353 -8.42 19.63 -24.22
N GLY A 354 -8.82 19.56 -22.96
CA GLY A 354 -9.08 18.32 -22.24
C GLY A 354 -7.82 17.75 -21.57
N CYS A 355 -7.93 16.50 -21.08
CA CYS A 355 -6.89 15.84 -20.26
C CYS A 355 -6.03 14.81 -21.03
N TRP A 356 -6.15 14.76 -22.36
CA TRP A 356 -5.40 13.82 -23.20
C TRP A 356 -4.49 14.53 -24.17
N GLN A 357 -3.25 14.05 -24.26
CA GLN A 357 -2.30 14.52 -25.26
C GLN A 357 -2.88 14.35 -26.67
N LYS A 358 -2.66 15.33 -27.53
CA LYS A 358 -3.06 15.30 -28.95
C LYS A 358 -1.86 15.39 -29.88
N THR A 359 -2.06 14.90 -31.09
CA THR A 359 -1.16 15.11 -32.22
C THR A 359 -1.45 16.47 -32.84
N LYS A 360 -0.52 17.00 -33.66
CA LYS A 360 -0.71 18.21 -34.49
C LYS A 360 -1.92 18.14 -35.44
N ARG A 361 -2.48 16.96 -35.64
CA ARG A 361 -3.72 16.73 -36.38
C ARG A 361 -4.98 16.78 -35.52
N GLY A 362 -4.85 17.03 -34.21
CA GLY A 362 -5.95 17.06 -33.26
C GLY A 362 -6.50 15.70 -32.82
N VAL A 363 -5.81 14.60 -33.19
CA VAL A 363 -6.18 13.24 -32.80
C VAL A 363 -5.53 12.94 -31.43
N ARG A 364 -6.20 12.18 -30.57
CA ARG A 364 -5.63 11.71 -29.28
C ARG A 364 -4.38 10.89 -29.58
N GLU A 365 -3.27 11.23 -28.91
CA GLU A 365 -2.04 10.45 -28.98
C GLU A 365 -2.16 9.21 -28.10
N GLU A 366 -1.78 8.07 -28.66
CA GLU A 366 -1.72 6.79 -27.97
C GLU A 366 -0.37 6.14 -28.25
N GLY A 367 0.18 5.50 -27.22
CA GLY A 367 1.43 4.76 -27.33
C GLY A 367 1.32 3.41 -26.65
N THR A 368 2.21 2.50 -27.02
CA THR A 368 2.27 1.18 -26.38
C THR A 368 2.71 1.28 -24.92
N ILE A 369 2.38 0.29 -24.10
CA ILE A 369 2.88 0.22 -22.72
C ILE A 369 4.40 0.24 -22.70
N LEU A 370 5.05 -0.44 -23.64
CA LEU A 370 6.51 -0.34 -23.81
C LEU A 370 6.97 1.11 -24.00
N GLU A 371 6.27 1.87 -24.86
CA GLU A 371 6.58 3.30 -25.10
C GLU A 371 6.46 4.14 -23.82
N HIS A 372 5.41 3.93 -23.01
CA HIS A 372 5.24 4.60 -21.71
C HIS A 372 6.39 4.29 -20.74
N LEU A 373 6.78 3.02 -20.64
CA LEU A 373 7.91 2.59 -19.82
C LEU A 373 9.23 3.21 -20.28
N LEU A 374 9.48 3.22 -21.59
CA LEU A 374 10.67 3.84 -22.18
C LEU A 374 10.72 5.34 -21.88
N LEU A 375 9.62 6.06 -22.05
CA LEU A 375 9.55 7.50 -21.78
C LEU A 375 9.89 7.82 -20.33
N GLN A 376 9.28 7.12 -19.36
CA GLN A 376 9.54 7.37 -17.95
C GLN A 376 11.00 7.11 -17.56
N ASN A 377 11.61 6.05 -18.08
CA ASN A 377 12.95 5.65 -17.68
C ASN A 377 14.04 6.40 -18.45
N LEU A 378 13.87 6.65 -19.76
CA LEU A 378 14.83 7.38 -20.57
C LEU A 378 14.90 8.87 -20.22
N THR A 379 13.75 9.52 -20.02
CA THR A 379 13.75 10.95 -19.62
C THR A 379 14.39 11.16 -18.26
N ALA A 380 14.22 10.21 -17.31
CA ALA A 380 14.90 10.25 -16.02
C ALA A 380 16.42 10.07 -16.17
N PHE A 381 16.89 9.17 -17.04
CA PHE A 381 18.31 8.97 -17.32
C PHE A 381 19.04 10.24 -17.79
N TYR A 382 18.33 11.13 -18.51
CA TYR A 382 18.86 12.39 -19.00
C TYR A 382 18.63 13.57 -18.06
N GLU A 383 17.72 13.46 -17.06
CA GLU A 383 17.45 14.54 -16.10
C GLU A 383 18.39 14.47 -14.89
N VAL A 384 19.65 14.89 -15.08
CA VAL A 384 20.71 14.75 -14.09
C VAL A 384 21.16 16.06 -13.46
N GLY A 385 21.74 15.99 -12.25
CA GLY A 385 22.38 17.08 -11.55
C GLY A 385 23.90 17.16 -11.79
N GLU A 386 24.59 17.93 -10.95
CA GLU A 386 26.02 18.23 -11.11
C GLU A 386 26.92 16.99 -10.99
N HIS A 387 26.49 15.98 -10.23
CA HIS A 387 27.22 14.71 -10.03
C HIS A 387 26.78 13.60 -10.99
N ASN A 388 25.96 13.94 -11.99
CA ASN A 388 25.50 13.04 -13.02
C ASN A 388 24.58 11.90 -12.50
N ASN A 389 24.00 12.10 -11.33
CA ASN A 389 22.88 11.31 -10.81
C ASN A 389 21.55 12.01 -11.12
N ILE A 390 20.44 11.27 -11.04
CA ILE A 390 19.11 11.79 -11.34
C ILE A 390 18.74 12.87 -10.33
N ARG A 391 18.20 13.99 -10.83
CA ARG A 391 17.77 15.12 -9.98
C ARG A 391 16.67 14.71 -9.01
N LEU A 392 16.70 15.28 -7.79
CA LEU A 392 15.68 15.03 -6.77
C LEU A 392 14.34 15.75 -7.04
N ARG A 393 14.38 16.94 -7.65
CA ARG A 393 13.20 17.74 -7.98
C ARG A 393 12.27 18.00 -6.78
N GLY A 394 11.01 17.59 -6.86
CA GLY A 394 10.02 17.77 -5.81
C GLY A 394 10.18 16.84 -4.61
N ALA A 395 10.80 15.74 -4.76
CA ALA A 395 11.30 14.67 -3.89
C ALA A 395 11.34 13.34 -4.67
N ASP A 396 11.68 12.26 -3.99
CA ASP A 396 11.49 10.88 -4.44
C ASP A 396 10.49 10.15 -3.52
N TRP A 397 10.66 8.85 -3.28
CA TRP A 397 9.85 8.07 -2.34
C TRP A 397 9.80 8.71 -0.94
N ASN A 398 10.90 9.35 -0.53
CA ASN A 398 10.94 10.12 0.70
C ASN A 398 10.38 11.54 0.46
N ASP A 399 9.08 11.68 0.61
CA ASP A 399 8.32 12.93 0.41
C ASP A 399 8.86 14.13 1.19
N ALA A 400 9.65 13.86 2.22
CA ALA A 400 10.17 14.90 3.11
C ALA A 400 11.54 15.43 2.66
N LEU A 401 12.08 14.97 1.54
CA LEU A 401 13.27 15.53 0.87
C LEU A 401 12.88 16.58 -0.18
N ASP A 402 12.01 17.50 0.17
CA ASP A 402 11.27 18.37 -0.74
C ASP A 402 11.83 19.80 -0.89
N MET A 403 13.06 20.06 -0.42
CA MET A 403 13.67 21.40 -0.44
C MET A 403 14.98 21.48 -1.23
N ALA A 404 15.33 20.47 -1.99
CA ALA A 404 16.54 20.41 -2.80
C ALA A 404 16.24 20.38 -4.31
N SER A 405 15.28 21.19 -4.77
CA SER A 405 14.76 21.13 -6.14
C SER A 405 15.73 21.62 -7.22
N GLU A 406 16.74 22.43 -6.87
CA GLU A 406 17.66 23.03 -7.83
C GLU A 406 18.90 22.16 -8.08
N LYS A 407 19.59 21.72 -7.02
CA LYS A 407 20.83 20.96 -7.12
C LYS A 407 20.75 19.57 -6.50
N GLY A 408 19.67 19.28 -5.77
CA GLY A 408 19.50 17.97 -5.15
C GLY A 408 19.49 16.84 -6.17
N GLU A 409 20.15 15.74 -5.82
CA GLU A 409 20.19 14.52 -6.62
C GLU A 409 19.77 13.31 -5.77
N SER A 410 19.06 12.36 -6.37
CA SER A 410 18.72 11.09 -5.78
C SER A 410 19.58 9.98 -6.38
N VAL A 411 20.65 9.63 -5.70
CA VAL A 411 21.46 8.43 -6.03
C VAL A 411 20.62 7.18 -5.77
N ALA A 412 19.77 7.21 -4.72
CA ALA A 412 18.86 6.12 -4.39
C ALA A 412 18.02 5.71 -5.60
N PHE A 413 17.34 6.66 -6.23
CA PHE A 413 16.50 6.36 -7.40
C PHE A 413 17.29 6.28 -8.72
N SER A 414 18.50 6.83 -8.81
CA SER A 414 19.41 6.53 -9.92
C SER A 414 19.69 5.02 -10.00
N ASN A 415 19.87 4.34 -8.85
CA ASN A 415 20.01 2.88 -8.81
C ASN A 415 18.76 2.18 -9.36
N ALA A 416 17.57 2.58 -8.93
CA ALA A 416 16.32 1.96 -9.35
C ALA A 416 16.09 2.11 -10.86
N TYR A 417 16.38 3.27 -11.43
CA TYR A 417 16.29 3.48 -12.88
C TYR A 417 17.33 2.69 -13.66
N ALA A 418 18.54 2.51 -13.10
CA ALA A 418 19.55 1.64 -13.72
C ALA A 418 19.06 0.18 -13.82
N GLY A 419 18.47 -0.35 -12.74
CA GLY A 419 17.83 -1.67 -12.73
C GLY A 419 16.67 -1.77 -13.73
N ASN A 420 15.78 -0.78 -13.76
CA ASN A 420 14.66 -0.76 -14.68
C ASN A 420 15.09 -0.78 -16.16
N LEU A 421 16.16 -0.07 -16.54
CA LEU A 421 16.68 -0.08 -17.91
C LEU A 421 17.18 -1.48 -18.29
N ALA A 422 17.83 -2.19 -17.36
CA ALA A 422 18.24 -3.59 -17.57
C ALA A 422 17.02 -4.51 -17.71
N ASP A 423 16.01 -4.34 -16.86
CA ASP A 423 14.79 -5.13 -16.88
C ASP A 423 13.96 -4.91 -18.16
N ILE A 424 13.89 -3.67 -18.68
CA ILE A 424 13.23 -3.40 -19.97
C ILE A 424 13.98 -4.10 -21.11
N ALA A 425 15.31 -4.10 -21.09
CA ALA A 425 16.13 -4.81 -22.07
C ALA A 425 15.86 -6.32 -22.02
N GLU A 426 15.78 -6.91 -20.83
CA GLU A 426 15.44 -8.33 -20.64
C GLU A 426 14.03 -8.66 -21.14
N LEU A 427 13.04 -7.80 -20.84
CA LEU A 427 11.66 -7.98 -21.36
C LEU A 427 11.60 -7.92 -22.89
N LEU A 428 12.39 -7.05 -23.53
CA LEU A 428 12.48 -6.95 -24.99
C LEU A 428 13.06 -8.22 -25.60
N GLU A 429 14.10 -8.81 -25.00
CA GLU A 429 14.67 -10.09 -25.47
C GLU A 429 13.64 -11.23 -25.36
N ALA A 430 12.95 -11.31 -24.20
CA ALA A 430 11.90 -12.30 -23.99
C ALA A 430 10.73 -12.11 -24.96
N TYR A 431 10.34 -10.86 -25.21
CA TYR A 431 9.32 -10.50 -26.20
C TYR A 431 9.72 -10.90 -27.60
N GLN A 432 10.94 -10.56 -28.06
CA GLN A 432 11.48 -10.94 -29.36
C GLN A 432 11.49 -12.47 -29.54
N LYS A 433 12.00 -13.19 -28.53
CA LYS A 433 12.05 -14.65 -28.53
C LYS A 433 10.66 -15.29 -28.67
N LYS A 434 9.66 -14.72 -27.97
CA LYS A 434 8.28 -15.24 -27.99
C LYS A 434 7.55 -14.94 -29.29
N THR A 435 7.69 -13.71 -29.81
CA THR A 435 6.88 -13.21 -30.93
C THR A 435 7.55 -13.39 -32.29
N GLY A 436 8.88 -13.50 -32.33
CA GLY A 436 9.68 -13.47 -33.56
C GLY A 436 9.74 -12.10 -34.23
N LYS A 437 9.23 -11.04 -33.58
CA LYS A 437 9.30 -9.68 -34.13
C LYS A 437 10.71 -9.12 -34.02
N GLU A 438 11.15 -8.41 -35.05
CA GLU A 438 12.48 -7.80 -35.12
C GLU A 438 12.46 -6.31 -34.72
N THR A 439 11.28 -5.67 -34.77
CA THR A 439 11.09 -4.25 -34.52
C THR A 439 9.90 -4.00 -33.59
N VAL A 440 9.90 -2.81 -32.97
CA VAL A 440 8.78 -2.22 -32.25
C VAL A 440 8.49 -0.84 -32.85
N SER A 441 7.20 -0.48 -32.91
CA SER A 441 6.74 0.82 -33.39
C SER A 441 6.66 1.81 -32.24
N LEU A 442 7.42 2.90 -32.30
CA LEU A 442 7.48 3.93 -31.26
C LEU A 442 7.25 5.31 -31.84
N LEU A 443 6.82 6.27 -31.02
CA LEU A 443 6.72 7.68 -31.37
C LEU A 443 8.06 8.21 -31.90
N ALA A 444 8.03 8.92 -33.03
CA ALA A 444 9.26 9.35 -33.73
C ALA A 444 10.18 10.21 -32.85
N GLU A 445 9.61 11.01 -31.96
CA GLU A 445 10.34 11.88 -31.03
C GLU A 445 11.22 11.11 -30.04
N ILE A 446 10.85 9.87 -29.67
CA ILE A 446 11.62 9.03 -28.73
C ILE A 446 13.03 8.74 -29.26
N VAL A 447 13.25 8.73 -30.57
CA VAL A 447 14.56 8.47 -31.17
C VAL A 447 15.65 9.37 -30.61
N ILE A 448 15.30 10.61 -30.24
CA ILE A 448 16.22 11.57 -29.62
C ILE A 448 16.78 11.00 -28.30
N LEU A 449 15.96 10.32 -27.53
CA LEU A 449 16.37 9.71 -26.23
C LEU A 449 17.16 8.41 -26.42
N LEU A 450 17.21 7.86 -27.63
CA LEU A 450 17.97 6.64 -27.96
C LEU A 450 19.39 6.94 -28.43
N GLU A 451 19.89 8.16 -28.29
CA GLU A 451 21.31 8.47 -28.51
C GLU A 451 22.18 7.54 -27.64
N ASP A 452 23.16 6.88 -28.27
CA ASP A 452 24.03 5.87 -27.65
C ASP A 452 25.49 6.24 -27.83
N ASN A 453 26.02 6.96 -26.86
CA ASN A 453 27.40 7.44 -26.90
C ASN A 453 27.97 7.60 -25.48
N PRO A 454 28.97 6.79 -25.05
CA PRO A 454 29.56 6.90 -23.73
C PRO A 454 30.08 8.31 -23.39
N ALA A 455 30.66 9.04 -24.37
CA ALA A 455 31.14 10.42 -24.16
C ALA A 455 30.00 11.43 -23.95
N LEU A 456 28.77 11.07 -24.32
CA LEU A 456 27.56 11.82 -23.98
C LEU A 456 27.14 11.50 -22.53
N TYR A 457 27.18 10.23 -22.15
CA TYR A 457 26.77 9.80 -20.80
C TYR A 457 27.65 10.43 -19.70
N ASP A 458 28.95 10.63 -19.96
CA ASP A 458 29.87 11.29 -19.04
C ASP A 458 29.66 12.81 -18.89
N SER A 459 28.83 13.41 -19.74
CA SER A 459 28.63 14.87 -19.77
C SER A 459 27.23 15.27 -19.35
N VAL A 460 27.10 15.88 -18.16
CA VAL A 460 25.83 16.44 -17.66
C VAL A 460 25.23 17.42 -18.68
N GLU A 461 26.03 18.33 -19.26
CA GLU A 461 25.55 19.31 -20.24
C GLU A 461 24.95 18.65 -21.47
N LYS A 462 25.61 17.61 -22.02
CA LYS A 462 25.10 16.90 -23.19
C LYS A 462 23.84 16.10 -22.88
N LYS A 463 23.75 15.45 -21.72
CA LYS A 463 22.54 14.76 -21.27
C LYS A 463 21.36 15.72 -21.19
N LEU A 464 21.55 16.86 -20.52
CA LEU A 464 20.51 17.88 -20.40
C LEU A 464 20.10 18.46 -21.76
N HIS A 465 21.05 18.58 -22.71
CA HIS A 465 20.75 19.00 -24.08
C HIS A 465 19.85 18.00 -24.81
N VAL A 466 20.16 16.71 -24.75
CA VAL A 466 19.31 15.66 -25.34
C VAL A 466 17.89 15.70 -24.74
N LEU A 467 17.78 15.84 -23.43
CA LEU A 467 16.49 15.97 -22.77
C LEU A 467 15.71 17.18 -23.27
N GLU A 468 16.36 18.35 -23.32
CA GLU A 468 15.73 19.60 -23.75
C GLU A 468 15.30 19.54 -25.22
N GLU A 469 16.11 18.92 -26.10
CA GLU A 469 15.76 18.69 -27.48
C GLU A 469 14.49 17.82 -27.60
N TYR A 470 14.42 16.74 -26.84
CA TYR A 470 13.22 15.89 -26.77
C TYR A 470 12.00 16.70 -26.26
N LEU A 471 12.13 17.40 -25.15
CA LEU A 471 11.03 18.14 -24.53
C LEU A 471 10.46 19.21 -25.46
N HIS A 472 11.29 19.86 -26.28
CA HIS A 472 10.81 20.84 -27.27
C HIS A 472 9.93 20.23 -28.35
N THR A 473 10.12 18.95 -28.69
CA THR A 473 9.30 18.30 -29.73
C THR A 473 7.86 18.05 -29.30
N CYS A 474 7.59 18.01 -27.98
CA CYS A 474 6.31 17.61 -27.40
C CYS A 474 5.72 18.63 -26.39
N GLU A 475 6.06 19.91 -26.50
CA GLU A 475 5.58 20.94 -25.56
C GLU A 475 4.06 21.12 -25.55
N HIS A 476 3.42 21.06 -26.72
CA HIS A 476 1.96 21.17 -26.86
C HIS A 476 1.37 19.91 -27.48
N ASP A 477 1.62 19.72 -28.78
CA ASP A 477 1.16 18.57 -29.55
C ASP A 477 2.36 17.76 -30.07
N THR A 478 2.18 16.43 -30.20
CA THR A 478 3.17 15.53 -30.80
C THR A 478 3.03 15.50 -32.33
N SER A 479 4.01 14.94 -33.06
CA SER A 479 3.87 14.71 -34.49
C SER A 479 2.79 13.69 -34.82
N GLY A 480 2.61 12.69 -33.94
CA GLY A 480 1.81 11.49 -34.15
C GLY A 480 2.43 10.53 -35.19
N GLU A 481 3.70 10.74 -35.52
CA GLU A 481 4.44 9.83 -36.42
C GLU A 481 5.06 8.71 -35.62
N LYS A 482 5.01 7.48 -36.14
CA LYS A 482 5.64 6.30 -35.53
C LYS A 482 6.78 5.82 -36.44
N VAL A 483 7.81 5.29 -35.78
CA VAL A 483 8.98 4.73 -36.45
C VAL A 483 9.26 3.32 -35.95
N GLU A 484 9.77 2.47 -36.83
CA GLU A 484 10.17 1.11 -36.49
C GLU A 484 11.60 1.11 -35.94
N ILE A 485 11.76 0.67 -34.70
CA ILE A 485 13.05 0.55 -34.02
C ILE A 485 13.41 -0.93 -33.88
N SER A 486 14.65 -1.29 -34.26
CA SER A 486 15.18 -2.63 -34.04
C SER A 486 15.21 -2.96 -32.57
N ILE A 487 14.63 -4.12 -32.17
CA ILE A 487 14.62 -4.61 -30.79
C ILE A 487 16.05 -4.83 -30.30
N GLU A 488 16.91 -5.44 -31.12
CA GLU A 488 18.32 -5.69 -30.80
C GLU A 488 19.05 -4.38 -30.45
N LYS A 489 18.94 -3.34 -31.30
CA LYS A 489 19.57 -2.04 -31.06
C LYS A 489 18.98 -1.32 -29.84
N LEU A 490 17.69 -1.44 -29.63
CA LEU A 490 17.04 -0.86 -28.45
C LEU A 490 17.51 -1.54 -27.16
N THR A 491 17.60 -2.86 -27.17
CA THR A 491 18.11 -3.66 -26.05
C THR A 491 19.56 -3.30 -25.73
N GLU A 492 20.44 -3.21 -26.73
CA GLU A 492 21.84 -2.78 -26.55
C GLU A 492 21.93 -1.37 -25.95
N ASN A 493 21.15 -0.43 -26.47
CA ASN A 493 21.09 0.94 -26.00
C ASN A 493 20.70 1.03 -24.51
N LEU A 494 19.67 0.29 -24.10
CA LEU A 494 19.20 0.26 -22.71
C LEU A 494 20.24 -0.39 -21.78
N ARG A 495 20.90 -1.46 -22.22
CA ARG A 495 21.98 -2.10 -21.45
C ARG A 495 23.16 -1.17 -21.27
N HIS A 496 23.64 -0.49 -22.32
CA HIS A 496 24.73 0.48 -22.21
C HIS A 496 24.42 1.61 -21.22
N LYS A 497 23.19 2.15 -21.23
CA LYS A 497 22.76 3.17 -20.26
C LYS A 497 22.71 2.64 -18.84
N SER A 498 22.16 1.43 -18.66
CA SER A 498 22.10 0.77 -17.36
C SER A 498 23.49 0.50 -16.80
N GLU A 499 24.35 -0.17 -17.55
CA GLU A 499 25.72 -0.52 -17.15
C GLU A 499 26.54 0.73 -16.81
N TRP A 500 26.46 1.76 -17.67
CA TRP A 500 27.14 3.02 -17.43
C TRP A 500 26.72 3.65 -16.09
N LEU A 501 25.41 3.70 -15.82
CA LEU A 501 24.87 4.30 -14.59
C LEU A 501 25.25 3.49 -13.35
N MET A 502 25.19 2.15 -13.43
CA MET A 502 25.65 1.26 -12.35
C MET A 502 27.13 1.45 -12.02
N GLU A 503 27.99 1.51 -13.05
CA GLU A 503 29.43 1.74 -12.87
C GLU A 503 29.73 3.13 -12.31
N HIS A 504 29.02 4.16 -12.80
CA HIS A 504 29.13 5.51 -12.30
C HIS A 504 28.85 5.58 -10.79
N ILE A 505 27.76 4.96 -10.33
CA ILE A 505 27.39 4.94 -8.91
C ILE A 505 28.41 4.14 -8.08
N ARG A 506 28.80 2.95 -8.52
CA ARG A 506 29.81 2.14 -7.83
C ARG A 506 31.12 2.88 -7.59
N LYS A 507 31.53 3.67 -8.57
CA LYS A 507 32.80 4.39 -8.55
C LYS A 507 32.76 5.65 -7.70
N ASN A 508 31.66 6.39 -7.75
CA ASN A 508 31.62 7.76 -7.24
C ASN A 508 30.87 7.90 -5.90
N GLU A 509 29.95 6.97 -5.58
CA GLU A 509 29.04 7.14 -4.45
C GLU A 509 29.37 6.24 -3.25
N TRP A 510 30.40 5.40 -3.34
CA TRP A 510 30.82 4.54 -2.23
C TRP A 510 31.58 5.33 -1.18
N VAL A 511 31.06 5.36 0.06
CA VAL A 511 31.66 6.06 1.19
C VAL A 511 32.06 5.07 2.29
N LYS A 512 32.99 5.46 3.13
CA LYS A 512 33.47 4.69 4.27
C LYS A 512 33.67 5.57 5.50
N ASP A 513 33.52 4.97 6.66
CA ASP A 513 33.93 5.60 7.92
C ASP A 513 35.41 5.32 8.25
N SER A 514 35.86 5.86 9.38
CA SER A 514 37.23 5.66 9.89
C SER A 514 37.55 4.21 10.31
N GLU A 515 36.54 3.33 10.43
CA GLU A 515 36.68 1.92 10.77
C GLU A 515 36.52 0.99 9.55
N GLU A 516 36.53 1.57 8.32
CA GLU A 516 36.36 0.85 7.05
C GLU A 516 34.97 0.21 6.85
N ASN A 517 33.93 0.62 7.61
CA ASN A 517 32.55 0.26 7.28
C ASN A 517 32.09 1.08 6.07
N GLY A 518 31.44 0.42 5.11
CA GLY A 518 31.08 1.05 3.85
C GLY A 518 29.59 1.03 3.56
N TRP A 519 29.11 2.08 2.88
CA TRP A 519 27.77 2.22 2.35
C TRP A 519 27.76 3.20 1.19
N PHE A 520 26.62 3.36 0.49
CA PHE A 520 26.50 4.33 -0.59
C PHE A 520 25.93 5.66 -0.09
N ASN A 521 26.46 6.79 -0.58
CA ASN A 521 25.78 8.06 -0.50
C ASN A 521 24.48 7.97 -1.32
N GLY A 522 23.33 8.25 -0.72
CA GLY A 522 22.03 8.16 -1.37
C GLY A 522 21.53 9.48 -1.96
N TYR A 523 22.11 10.62 -1.54
CA TYR A 523 21.57 11.94 -1.89
C TYR A 523 22.64 13.02 -1.95
N TYR A 524 22.35 14.05 -2.76
CA TYR A 524 23.01 15.37 -2.72
C TYR A 524 21.99 16.44 -2.31
N ASP A 525 22.44 17.39 -1.50
CA ASP A 525 21.60 18.51 -1.04
C ASP A 525 21.48 19.64 -2.09
N ASN A 526 20.71 20.69 -1.77
CA ASN A 526 20.52 21.81 -2.70
C ASN A 526 21.77 22.71 -2.89
N SER A 527 22.81 22.48 -2.11
CA SER A 527 24.14 23.10 -2.28
C SER A 527 25.09 22.25 -3.13
N GLY A 528 24.68 21.02 -3.49
CA GLY A 528 25.48 20.06 -4.24
C GLY A 528 26.47 19.27 -3.37
N ASN A 529 26.24 19.18 -2.05
CA ASN A 529 27.09 18.39 -1.17
C ASN A 529 26.51 16.98 -0.95
N ALA A 530 27.37 15.99 -0.86
CA ALA A 530 26.98 14.64 -0.46
C ALA A 530 26.38 14.66 0.96
N VAL A 531 25.26 13.93 1.14
CA VAL A 531 24.49 13.94 2.38
C VAL A 531 25.01 12.90 3.37
N GLU A 532 25.56 11.80 2.89
CA GLU A 532 25.98 10.67 3.70
C GLU A 532 27.52 10.54 3.76
N GLY A 533 28.03 9.98 4.86
CA GLY A 533 29.47 9.82 5.12
C GLY A 533 29.83 9.93 6.59
N ASP A 534 31.13 10.08 6.85
CA ASP A 534 31.69 10.33 8.19
C ASP A 534 31.90 11.83 8.38
N PHE A 535 31.04 12.48 9.16
CA PHE A 535 31.03 13.92 9.40
C PHE A 535 31.50 14.25 10.83
N PRO A 536 31.97 15.48 11.10
CA PRO A 536 32.32 15.90 12.46
C PRO A 536 31.17 15.76 13.47
N THR A 537 29.91 15.80 12.99
CA THR A 537 28.71 15.63 13.82
C THR A 537 28.35 14.16 14.06
N GLY A 538 29.01 13.24 13.37
CA GLY A 538 28.80 11.78 13.42
C GLY A 538 28.51 11.18 12.05
N ILE A 539 28.30 9.86 12.05
CA ILE A 539 27.98 9.10 10.84
C ILE A 539 26.60 9.50 10.32
N ARG A 540 26.52 9.78 9.02
CA ARG A 540 25.29 9.98 8.29
C ARG A 540 25.07 8.84 7.31
N MET A 541 24.03 8.05 7.56
CA MET A 541 23.62 6.94 6.73
C MET A 541 22.11 6.96 6.59
N MET A 542 21.60 6.78 5.38
CA MET A 542 20.18 6.65 5.04
C MET A 542 19.91 5.27 4.45
N LEU A 543 18.85 4.61 4.90
CA LEU A 543 18.50 3.26 4.46
C LEU A 543 18.08 3.22 2.99
N THR A 544 17.38 4.24 2.49
CA THR A 544 16.79 4.28 1.15
C THR A 544 17.82 4.04 0.04
N GLY A 545 18.97 4.73 0.10
CA GLY A 545 20.07 4.53 -0.86
C GLY A 545 20.57 3.10 -0.89
N GLN A 546 20.72 2.48 0.27
CA GLN A 546 21.20 1.11 0.42
C GLN A 546 20.22 0.10 -0.16
N VAL A 547 18.92 0.29 0.10
CA VAL A 547 17.86 -0.60 -0.39
C VAL A 547 17.89 -0.69 -1.91
N PHE A 548 17.87 0.44 -2.61
CA PHE A 548 17.82 0.43 -4.07
C PHE A 548 19.13 0.03 -4.72
N THR A 549 20.28 0.31 -4.08
CA THR A 549 21.58 -0.15 -4.57
C THR A 549 21.68 -1.69 -4.53
N VAL A 550 21.11 -2.32 -3.50
CA VAL A 550 21.06 -3.78 -3.37
C VAL A 550 20.00 -4.38 -4.30
N MET A 551 18.81 -3.81 -4.35
CA MET A 551 17.65 -4.30 -5.12
C MET A 551 17.89 -4.27 -6.64
N ALA A 552 18.59 -3.25 -7.12
CA ALA A 552 18.89 -3.04 -8.54
C ALA A 552 20.20 -3.67 -9.02
N ASP A 553 20.80 -4.58 -8.24
CA ASP A 553 22.08 -5.25 -8.54
C ASP A 553 23.26 -4.30 -8.80
N VAL A 554 23.18 -3.05 -8.30
CA VAL A 554 24.29 -2.09 -8.42
C VAL A 554 25.42 -2.45 -7.46
N ALA A 555 25.12 -2.75 -6.19
CA ALA A 555 26.15 -3.16 -5.23
C ALA A 555 26.76 -4.53 -5.59
N THR A 556 28.08 -4.65 -5.52
CA THR A 556 28.74 -5.96 -5.58
C THR A 556 28.43 -6.79 -4.33
N ASP A 557 28.71 -8.10 -4.36
CA ASP A 557 28.45 -8.96 -3.19
C ASP A 557 29.24 -8.51 -1.95
N GLU A 558 30.50 -8.06 -2.13
CA GLU A 558 31.30 -7.51 -1.03
C GLU A 558 30.68 -6.21 -0.49
N GLN A 559 30.11 -5.37 -1.37
CA GLN A 559 29.43 -4.15 -0.96
C GLN A 559 28.12 -4.45 -0.25
N VAL A 560 27.35 -5.46 -0.66
CA VAL A 560 26.13 -5.88 0.05
C VAL A 560 26.46 -6.32 1.47
N VAL A 561 27.52 -7.13 1.67
CA VAL A 561 27.97 -7.54 3.00
C VAL A 561 28.38 -6.33 3.84
N ALA A 562 29.11 -5.37 3.27
CA ALA A 562 29.52 -4.15 3.96
C ALA A 562 28.32 -3.26 4.33
N ILE A 563 27.33 -3.12 3.43
CA ILE A 563 26.07 -2.39 3.69
C ILE A 563 25.32 -3.05 4.85
N ALA A 564 25.15 -4.38 4.82
CA ALA A 564 24.45 -5.08 5.89
C ALA A 564 25.12 -4.87 7.26
N LYS A 565 26.45 -4.95 7.31
CA LYS A 565 27.23 -4.66 8.52
C LYS A 565 27.08 -3.21 8.99
N SER A 566 27.11 -2.24 8.07
CA SER A 566 26.96 -0.82 8.38
C SER A 566 25.55 -0.50 8.87
N ALA A 567 24.54 -1.07 8.23
CA ALA A 567 23.14 -0.94 8.66
C ALA A 567 22.90 -1.54 10.05
N ASP A 568 23.47 -2.71 10.32
CA ASP A 568 23.42 -3.33 11.66
C ASP A 568 24.05 -2.43 12.73
N LYS A 569 25.15 -1.75 12.39
CA LYS A 569 25.90 -0.90 13.32
C LYS A 569 25.22 0.45 13.56
N TYR A 570 24.70 1.08 12.51
CA TYR A 570 24.29 2.48 12.53
C TYR A 570 22.77 2.70 12.51
N LEU A 571 22.02 1.77 11.92
CA LEU A 571 20.56 1.92 11.74
C LEU A 571 19.72 0.96 12.59
N TYR A 572 20.28 -0.20 12.98
CA TYR A 572 19.51 -1.18 13.75
C TYR A 572 19.25 -0.73 15.17
N ASP A 573 17.98 -0.77 15.58
CA ASP A 573 17.54 -0.47 16.94
C ASP A 573 16.45 -1.47 17.38
N GLU A 574 16.87 -2.45 18.17
CA GLU A 574 16.01 -3.52 18.69
C GLU A 574 14.84 -2.98 19.54
N ALA A 575 15.07 -1.87 20.27
CA ALA A 575 14.07 -1.31 21.17
C ALA A 575 12.83 -0.79 20.44
N ILE A 576 12.98 -0.42 19.17
CA ILE A 576 11.89 0.09 18.32
C ILE A 576 11.62 -0.81 17.09
N GLY A 577 12.10 -2.04 17.13
CA GLY A 577 11.70 -3.09 16.18
C GLY A 577 12.42 -3.14 14.85
N GLY A 578 13.64 -2.57 14.72
CA GLY A 578 14.44 -2.81 13.52
C GLY A 578 15.29 -1.65 13.03
N TYR A 579 15.32 -1.47 11.70
CA TYR A 579 16.24 -0.54 11.04
C TYR A 579 15.60 0.84 10.85
N ARG A 580 16.26 1.86 11.39
CA ARG A 580 15.86 3.27 11.21
C ARG A 580 16.05 3.69 9.76
N LEU A 581 15.23 4.64 9.32
CA LEU A 581 15.33 5.18 7.96
C LEU A 581 16.62 5.99 7.75
N ASN A 582 17.11 6.67 8.80
CA ASN A 582 18.39 7.38 8.79
C ASN A 582 18.97 7.48 10.21
N THR A 583 20.28 7.73 10.29
CA THR A 583 20.96 8.15 11.52
C THR A 583 20.55 9.56 11.94
N ASP A 584 20.77 9.93 13.21
CA ASP A 584 20.54 11.30 13.68
C ASP A 584 21.64 12.24 13.14
N PHE A 585 21.26 13.13 12.22
CA PHE A 585 22.19 14.10 11.63
C PHE A 585 22.57 15.25 12.58
N LYS A 586 21.84 15.42 13.69
CA LYS A 586 22.04 16.50 14.68
C LYS A 586 22.05 17.89 14.08
N GLU A 587 21.34 18.06 12.98
CA GLU A 587 21.28 19.28 12.19
C GLU A 587 19.90 19.41 11.54
N VAL A 588 19.34 20.64 11.52
CA VAL A 588 18.14 20.94 10.75
C VAL A 588 18.57 21.32 9.33
N LYS A 589 18.59 20.33 8.45
CA LYS A 589 19.10 20.48 7.08
C LYS A 589 17.99 20.94 6.11
N THR A 590 17.65 22.24 6.19
CA THR A 590 16.56 22.84 5.40
C THR A 590 16.86 22.91 3.90
N ASP A 591 18.10 22.78 3.50
CA ASP A 591 18.54 22.71 2.11
C ASP A 591 18.39 21.32 1.46
N LEU A 592 17.83 20.36 2.21
CA LEU A 592 17.49 19.04 1.71
C LEU A 592 15.98 18.76 1.83
N GLY A 593 15.38 19.00 3.00
CA GLY A 593 13.95 18.74 3.14
C GLY A 593 13.38 18.99 4.53
N ARG A 594 12.04 19.09 4.61
CA ARG A 594 11.29 19.20 5.88
C ARG A 594 11.49 18.03 6.82
N LEU A 595 11.99 16.88 6.35
CA LEU A 595 12.35 15.71 7.15
C LEU A 595 13.12 16.12 8.40
N PHE A 596 14.13 16.94 8.27
CA PHE A 596 15.01 17.38 9.36
C PHE A 596 14.35 18.37 10.34
N GLY A 597 13.15 18.84 10.04
CA GLY A 597 12.28 19.56 10.96
C GLY A 597 11.48 18.66 11.89
N PHE A 598 11.33 17.37 11.56
CA PHE A 598 10.69 16.40 12.44
C PHE A 598 11.65 15.99 13.58
N ALA A 599 11.11 15.76 14.77
CA ALA A 599 11.90 15.20 15.84
C ALA A 599 12.47 13.83 15.44
N PHE A 600 13.75 13.59 15.74
CA PHE A 600 14.40 12.31 15.41
C PHE A 600 13.64 11.12 16.00
N GLY A 601 13.50 10.06 15.22
CA GLY A 601 12.70 8.88 15.53
C GLY A 601 11.21 9.02 15.19
N HIS A 602 10.83 10.06 14.44
CA HIS A 602 9.46 10.26 13.97
C HIS A 602 9.40 10.44 12.45
N LYS A 603 8.37 9.85 11.83
CA LYS A 603 8.16 9.92 10.39
C LYS A 603 9.43 9.53 9.62
N GLU A 604 9.75 10.24 8.57
CA GLU A 604 10.93 9.99 7.74
C GLU A 604 12.25 10.31 8.46
N ASN A 605 12.25 11.02 9.60
CA ASN A 605 13.48 11.34 10.34
C ASN A 605 13.80 10.28 11.40
N GLY A 606 14.43 9.19 10.99
CA GLY A 606 14.99 8.17 11.87
C GLY A 606 13.99 7.26 12.59
N ALA A 607 12.71 7.24 12.21
CA ALA A 607 11.80 6.17 12.62
C ALA A 607 12.18 4.84 11.94
N VAL A 608 11.71 3.72 12.46
CA VAL A 608 11.67 2.46 11.70
C VAL A 608 10.51 2.58 10.73
N PHE A 609 10.80 2.96 9.49
CA PHE A 609 9.79 3.13 8.45
C PHE A 609 9.53 1.77 7.80
N SER A 610 8.40 1.15 8.15
CA SER A 610 8.13 -0.26 7.85
C SER A 610 8.18 -0.56 6.36
N HIS A 611 7.74 0.39 5.51
CA HIS A 611 7.76 0.25 4.06
C HIS A 611 9.21 0.08 3.54
N MET A 612 10.14 0.95 3.94
CA MET A 612 11.53 0.85 3.52
C MET A 612 12.23 -0.34 4.19
N ALA A 613 11.89 -0.67 5.44
CA ALA A 613 12.42 -1.85 6.12
C ALA A 613 12.02 -3.15 5.40
N THR A 614 10.77 -3.29 4.96
CA THR A 614 10.33 -4.47 4.20
C THR A 614 10.96 -4.54 2.81
N MET A 615 11.18 -3.41 2.14
CA MET A 615 11.96 -3.35 0.89
C MET A 615 13.42 -3.74 1.12
N TYR A 616 14.02 -3.37 2.26
CA TYR A 616 15.37 -3.79 2.62
C TYR A 616 15.45 -5.31 2.79
N ALA A 617 14.50 -5.92 3.49
CA ALA A 617 14.41 -7.37 3.58
C ALA A 617 14.29 -8.01 2.20
N ASN A 618 13.41 -7.47 1.34
CA ASN A 618 13.21 -7.94 -0.02
C ASN A 618 14.52 -7.92 -0.82
N SER A 619 15.24 -6.79 -0.80
CA SER A 619 16.51 -6.63 -1.53
C SER A 619 17.60 -7.61 -1.05
N LEU A 620 17.68 -7.84 0.26
CA LEU A 620 18.63 -8.81 0.83
C LEU A 620 18.30 -10.26 0.41
N TYR A 621 17.03 -10.65 0.49
CA TYR A 621 16.58 -11.96 0.02
C TYR A 621 16.82 -12.13 -1.49
N HIS A 622 16.49 -11.11 -2.30
CA HIS A 622 16.75 -11.13 -3.74
C HIS A 622 18.20 -11.48 -4.06
N ARG A 623 19.13 -10.89 -3.31
CA ARG A 623 20.58 -11.13 -3.44
C ARG A 623 21.07 -12.39 -2.72
N GLY A 624 20.19 -13.20 -2.12
CA GLY A 624 20.54 -14.46 -1.44
C GLY A 624 21.03 -14.32 0.00
N TYR A 625 20.93 -13.13 0.60
CA TYR A 625 21.27 -12.86 2.01
C TYR A 625 20.07 -13.13 2.93
N ALA A 626 19.62 -14.38 2.94
CA ALA A 626 18.39 -14.79 3.62
C ALA A 626 18.41 -14.58 5.13
N LYS A 627 19.56 -14.73 5.80
CA LYS A 627 19.68 -14.55 7.25
C LYS A 627 19.51 -13.09 7.65
N GLU A 628 20.14 -12.21 6.88
CA GLU A 628 20.04 -10.76 7.06
C GLU A 628 18.60 -10.29 6.73
N GLY A 629 18.03 -10.76 5.63
CA GLY A 629 16.64 -10.47 5.26
C GLY A 629 15.63 -10.94 6.31
N TYR A 630 15.81 -12.15 6.84
CA TYR A 630 14.95 -12.66 7.91
C TYR A 630 15.10 -11.86 9.21
N LYS A 631 16.31 -11.41 9.56
CA LYS A 631 16.52 -10.54 10.72
C LYS A 631 15.67 -9.27 10.65
N VAL A 632 15.57 -8.65 9.47
CA VAL A 632 14.72 -7.46 9.26
C VAL A 632 13.25 -7.80 9.49
N ILE A 633 12.75 -8.85 8.83
CA ILE A 633 11.34 -9.30 8.96
C ILE A 633 11.02 -9.67 10.40
N ASN A 634 11.87 -10.48 11.03
CA ASN A 634 11.63 -11.00 12.38
C ASN A 634 11.65 -9.90 13.45
N SER A 635 12.55 -8.90 13.33
CA SER A 635 12.58 -7.76 14.26
C SER A 635 11.29 -6.96 14.19
N LEU A 636 10.81 -6.67 12.98
CA LEU A 636 9.58 -5.92 12.76
C LEU A 636 8.36 -6.72 13.23
N PHE A 637 8.28 -8.01 12.90
CA PHE A 637 7.24 -8.91 13.36
C PHE A 637 7.16 -8.96 14.88
N LYS A 638 8.26 -9.33 15.57
CA LYS A 638 8.28 -9.45 17.05
C LYS A 638 7.94 -8.14 17.76
N HIS A 639 8.23 -7.00 17.14
CA HIS A 639 7.84 -5.69 17.69
C HIS A 639 6.35 -5.41 17.48
N CYS A 640 5.84 -5.60 16.28
CA CYS A 640 4.44 -5.32 15.93
C CYS A 640 3.45 -6.28 16.61
N ASP A 641 3.84 -7.55 16.77
CA ASP A 641 3.03 -8.55 17.47
C ASP A 641 2.91 -8.28 18.97
N ASN A 642 3.85 -7.55 19.55
CA ASN A 642 3.81 -7.14 20.95
C ASN A 642 3.00 -5.86 21.13
N TYR A 643 1.70 -5.99 21.40
CA TYR A 643 0.81 -4.85 21.62
C TYR A 643 1.29 -3.87 22.72
N SER A 644 1.89 -4.36 23.80
CA SER A 644 2.36 -3.50 24.89
C SER A 644 3.47 -2.55 24.43
N LYS A 645 4.26 -2.93 23.41
CA LYS A 645 5.30 -2.10 22.80
C LYS A 645 4.74 -1.25 21.67
N SER A 646 4.15 -1.90 20.67
CA SER A 646 3.72 -1.26 19.45
C SER A 646 2.44 -0.43 19.59
N GLY A 647 1.54 -0.85 20.47
CA GLY A 647 0.22 -0.25 20.63
C GLY A 647 -0.68 -0.39 19.42
N ILE A 648 -0.37 -1.33 18.52
CA ILE A 648 -1.19 -1.68 17.36
C ILE A 648 -1.61 -3.14 17.43
N TYR A 649 -2.77 -3.44 16.87
CA TYR A 649 -3.26 -4.81 16.79
C TYR A 649 -4.42 -4.92 15.79
N PRO A 650 -4.38 -5.94 14.95
CA PRO A 650 -3.24 -6.68 14.43
C PRO A 650 -2.66 -5.99 13.17
N GLY A 651 -1.46 -6.34 12.76
CA GLY A 651 -0.85 -5.93 11.48
C GLY A 651 0.42 -5.10 11.61
N ILE A 652 0.79 -4.44 10.50
CA ILE A 652 2.02 -3.65 10.38
C ILE A 652 1.68 -2.16 10.24
N PRO A 653 2.35 -1.23 10.96
CA PRO A 653 2.14 0.21 10.81
C PRO A 653 2.99 0.76 9.65
N GLU A 654 2.76 2.01 9.26
CA GLU A 654 3.62 2.70 8.32
C GLU A 654 5.02 2.95 8.90
N TYR A 655 5.08 3.35 10.17
CA TYR A 655 6.36 3.45 10.89
C TYR A 655 6.21 3.17 12.39
N VAL A 656 7.32 2.79 13.01
CA VAL A 656 7.45 2.70 14.46
C VAL A 656 8.26 3.90 14.95
N SER A 657 7.68 4.67 15.87
CA SER A 657 8.26 5.90 16.40
C SER A 657 9.38 5.64 17.43
N GLN A 658 10.10 6.69 17.83
CA GLN A 658 11.13 6.64 18.88
C GLN A 658 10.67 5.99 20.20
N ARG A 659 9.38 6.01 20.47
CA ARG A 659 8.80 5.38 21.68
C ARG A 659 8.37 3.92 21.46
N GLY A 660 8.66 3.36 20.31
CA GLY A 660 8.23 2.01 19.93
C GLY A 660 6.77 1.90 19.49
N ARG A 661 6.02 2.99 19.43
CA ARG A 661 4.61 2.95 19.02
C ARG A 661 4.49 2.91 17.49
N GLY A 662 3.64 2.01 17.00
CA GLY A 662 3.23 1.98 15.60
C GLY A 662 2.31 3.16 15.28
N MET A 663 2.55 3.79 14.14
CA MET A 663 1.85 4.98 13.68
C MET A 663 1.33 4.78 12.26
N TYR A 664 0.16 5.36 11.94
CA TYR A 664 -0.56 5.18 10.67
C TYR A 664 -0.80 3.70 10.37
N HIS A 665 -1.79 3.14 11.07
CA HIS A 665 -2.11 1.71 11.02
C HIS A 665 -2.83 1.35 9.71
N TYR A 666 -2.62 0.12 9.25
CA TYR A 666 -3.36 -0.62 8.23
C TYR A 666 -3.25 -0.12 6.78
N LEU A 667 -3.34 1.17 6.48
CA LEU A 667 -3.30 1.68 5.10
C LEU A 667 -1.86 2.01 4.65
N THR A 668 -0.94 1.06 4.78
CA THR A 668 0.49 1.22 4.45
C THR A 668 0.96 0.27 3.37
N GLY A 669 1.82 0.74 2.46
CA GLY A 669 2.50 -0.08 1.44
C GLY A 669 3.47 -1.12 2.02
N ALA A 670 3.86 -0.96 3.29
CA ALA A 670 4.69 -1.93 4.00
C ALA A 670 4.08 -3.34 3.99
N ALA A 671 2.76 -3.45 4.10
CA ALA A 671 2.07 -4.74 4.08
C ALA A 671 2.20 -5.45 2.73
N SER A 672 2.09 -4.72 1.62
CA SER A 672 2.27 -5.28 0.27
C SER A 672 3.69 -5.81 0.07
N TRP A 673 4.70 -5.05 0.51
CA TRP A 673 6.09 -5.48 0.43
C TRP A 673 6.44 -6.62 1.39
N MET A 674 5.84 -6.65 2.58
CA MET A 674 6.00 -7.78 3.50
C MET A 674 5.44 -9.07 2.89
N LEU A 675 4.22 -9.00 2.33
CA LEU A 675 3.58 -10.14 1.66
C LEU A 675 4.43 -10.63 0.48
N LEU A 676 4.86 -9.70 -0.39
CA LEU A 676 5.73 -10.00 -1.52
C LEU A 676 7.04 -10.65 -1.05
N THR A 677 7.71 -10.09 -0.05
CA THR A 677 8.98 -10.63 0.46
C THR A 677 8.81 -12.03 1.02
N VAL A 678 7.77 -12.27 1.82
CA VAL A 678 7.55 -13.58 2.44
C VAL A 678 7.20 -14.62 1.39
N LEU A 679 6.25 -14.37 0.48
CA LEU A 679 5.82 -15.36 -0.51
C LEU A 679 6.83 -15.53 -1.65
N ASN A 680 7.26 -14.41 -2.25
CA ASN A 680 8.09 -14.48 -3.46
C ASN A 680 9.56 -14.74 -3.15
N GLU A 681 10.09 -14.19 -2.05
CA GLU A 681 11.51 -14.33 -1.73
C GLU A 681 11.78 -15.40 -0.67
N MET A 682 11.15 -15.34 0.51
CA MET A 682 11.41 -16.29 1.59
C MET A 682 10.90 -17.70 1.26
N TYR A 683 9.63 -17.84 0.86
CA TYR A 683 9.12 -19.11 0.35
C TYR A 683 9.57 -19.41 -1.09
N GLY A 684 10.04 -18.39 -1.82
CA GLY A 684 10.57 -18.55 -3.16
C GLY A 684 9.57 -19.05 -4.19
N VAL A 685 8.29 -18.67 -4.06
CA VAL A 685 7.25 -18.95 -5.05
C VAL A 685 7.30 -17.87 -6.11
N LYS A 686 8.10 -18.08 -7.16
CA LYS A 686 8.45 -17.04 -8.15
C LYS A 686 7.83 -17.33 -9.52
N GLY A 687 7.43 -16.27 -10.20
CA GLY A 687 7.13 -16.31 -11.62
C GLY A 687 8.39 -16.07 -12.46
N GLU A 688 8.49 -16.75 -13.61
CA GLU A 688 9.48 -16.48 -14.64
C GLU A 688 8.77 -16.60 -16.01
N TYR A 689 8.26 -15.49 -16.51
CA TYR A 689 7.43 -15.42 -17.73
C TYR A 689 6.25 -16.41 -17.75
N GLY A 690 5.61 -16.59 -16.60
CA GLY A 690 4.47 -17.48 -16.40
C GLY A 690 4.82 -18.92 -16.03
N ALA A 691 6.07 -19.30 -16.03
CA ALA A 691 6.55 -20.54 -15.39
C ALA A 691 6.64 -20.34 -13.88
N LEU A 692 6.33 -21.39 -13.11
CA LEU A 692 6.43 -21.34 -11.65
C LEU A 692 7.79 -21.90 -11.22
N LYS A 693 8.63 -21.04 -10.68
CA LYS A 693 9.95 -21.40 -10.16
C LYS A 693 9.92 -21.46 -8.62
N LEU A 694 10.45 -22.52 -8.05
CA LEU A 694 10.52 -22.74 -6.62
C LEU A 694 11.97 -22.60 -6.13
N LYS A 695 12.25 -21.47 -5.48
CA LYS A 695 13.57 -21.11 -4.94
C LYS A 695 13.47 -20.70 -3.47
N PRO A 696 13.14 -21.61 -2.54
CA PRO A 696 12.97 -21.29 -1.13
C PRO A 696 14.27 -20.81 -0.49
N GLN A 697 14.16 -19.84 0.41
CA GLN A 697 15.24 -19.29 1.21
C GLN A 697 14.87 -19.34 2.70
N LEU A 698 14.29 -20.45 3.14
CA LEU A 698 13.84 -20.69 4.50
C LEU A 698 15.02 -21.16 5.37
N LEU A 699 15.15 -20.56 6.55
CA LEU A 699 16.10 -21.03 7.56
C LEU A 699 15.62 -22.36 8.16
N LYS A 700 16.55 -23.17 8.65
CA LYS A 700 16.25 -24.46 9.26
C LYS A 700 15.15 -24.37 10.34
N GLU A 701 15.16 -23.33 11.16
CA GLU A 701 14.21 -23.12 12.25
C GLU A 701 12.78 -22.78 11.78
N GLN A 702 12.61 -22.42 10.52
CA GLN A 702 11.32 -22.10 9.94
C GLN A 702 10.54 -23.34 9.48
N PHE A 703 11.13 -24.53 9.56
CA PHE A 703 10.46 -25.78 9.24
C PHE A 703 9.85 -26.42 10.49
N GLU A 704 8.57 -26.72 10.46
CA GLU A 704 7.89 -27.54 11.47
C GLU A 704 7.88 -29.02 11.05
N ASN A 705 8.52 -29.87 11.85
CA ASN A 705 8.66 -31.30 11.52
C ASN A 705 9.19 -31.56 10.10
N GLY A 706 10.18 -30.75 9.67
CA GLY A 706 10.79 -30.84 8.35
C GLY A 706 9.92 -30.31 7.21
N LYS A 707 8.86 -29.55 7.50
CA LYS A 707 7.96 -28.99 6.49
C LYS A 707 7.70 -27.51 6.71
N ALA A 708 7.56 -26.78 5.61
CA ALA A 708 7.03 -25.43 5.57
C ALA A 708 6.14 -25.29 4.33
N SER A 709 5.04 -24.55 4.41
CA SER A 709 4.18 -24.35 3.24
C SER A 709 3.58 -22.95 3.17
N ALA A 710 3.27 -22.53 1.95
CA ALA A 710 2.52 -21.33 1.67
C ALA A 710 1.46 -21.58 0.62
N THR A 711 0.32 -20.91 0.78
CA THR A 711 -0.76 -20.88 -0.22
C THR A 711 -0.85 -19.48 -0.79
N CYS A 712 -0.90 -19.35 -2.11
CA CYS A 712 -1.05 -18.06 -2.80
C CYS A 712 -1.67 -18.26 -4.20
N MET A 713 -1.98 -17.14 -4.86
CA MET A 713 -2.38 -17.16 -6.26
C MET A 713 -1.15 -17.13 -7.16
N PHE A 714 -1.16 -17.95 -8.19
CA PHE A 714 -0.18 -17.93 -9.28
C PHE A 714 -0.88 -18.18 -10.61
N ASN A 715 -0.75 -17.24 -11.54
CA ASN A 715 -1.36 -17.30 -12.87
C ASN A 715 -2.84 -17.71 -12.85
N GLY A 716 -3.63 -17.14 -11.93
CA GLY A 716 -5.05 -17.43 -11.74
C GLY A 716 -5.37 -18.75 -11.05
N LYS A 717 -4.38 -19.50 -10.57
CA LYS A 717 -4.53 -20.75 -9.82
C LYS A 717 -4.24 -20.52 -8.34
N ASN A 718 -5.01 -21.15 -7.47
CA ASN A 718 -4.74 -21.19 -6.02
C ASN A 718 -3.80 -22.37 -5.76
N ILE A 719 -2.53 -22.08 -5.50
CA ILE A 719 -1.49 -23.08 -5.30
C ILE A 719 -1.07 -23.14 -3.83
N THR A 720 -0.94 -24.37 -3.30
CA THR A 720 -0.28 -24.62 -2.01
C THR A 720 1.06 -25.29 -2.28
N VAL A 721 2.15 -24.62 -1.97
CA VAL A 721 3.51 -25.16 -2.09
C VAL A 721 3.99 -25.62 -0.73
N THR A 722 4.35 -26.89 -0.62
CA THR A 722 4.93 -27.50 0.60
C THR A 722 6.36 -27.93 0.32
N TYR A 723 7.29 -27.38 1.07
CA TYR A 723 8.69 -27.81 1.06
C TYR A 723 8.93 -28.90 2.10
N LYS A 724 9.60 -29.99 1.69
CA LYS A 724 10.04 -31.08 2.58
C LYS A 724 11.55 -31.03 2.73
N ASN A 725 12.01 -30.80 3.95
CA ASN A 725 13.41 -30.72 4.36
C ASN A 725 13.72 -31.84 5.37
N ASP A 726 13.63 -33.09 4.92
CA ASP A 726 13.80 -34.27 5.78
C ASP A 726 15.24 -34.38 6.36
N LYS A 727 16.21 -33.75 5.72
CA LYS A 727 17.61 -33.71 6.18
C LYS A 727 17.90 -32.56 7.16
N ALA A 728 16.93 -31.72 7.46
CA ALA A 728 17.06 -30.55 8.34
C ALA A 728 18.24 -29.62 7.94
N LEU A 729 18.38 -29.37 6.64
CA LEU A 729 19.38 -28.47 6.05
C LEU A 729 19.01 -27.01 6.32
N ASP A 730 20.01 -26.15 6.44
CA ASP A 730 19.83 -24.68 6.53
C ASP A 730 19.85 -24.05 5.13
N VAL A 731 19.39 -22.79 5.03
CA VAL A 731 19.46 -22.01 3.79
C VAL A 731 20.89 -22.01 3.22
N GLY A 732 21.00 -22.17 1.90
CA GLY A 732 22.28 -22.31 1.20
C GLY A 732 22.87 -23.73 1.22
N GLN A 733 22.29 -24.66 1.99
CA GLN A 733 22.70 -26.08 2.03
C GLN A 733 21.76 -26.98 1.25
N TYR A 734 20.63 -26.47 0.78
CA TYR A 734 19.64 -27.22 0.01
C TYR A 734 19.29 -26.50 -1.29
N SER A 735 18.70 -27.27 -2.21
CA SER A 735 17.98 -26.78 -3.37
C SER A 735 16.78 -27.68 -3.64
N VAL A 736 15.80 -27.22 -4.42
CA VAL A 736 14.69 -28.08 -4.86
C VAL A 736 15.22 -29.14 -5.82
N LYS A 737 14.99 -30.41 -5.53
CA LYS A 737 15.41 -31.54 -6.34
C LYS A 737 14.30 -32.20 -7.11
N GLU A 738 13.13 -32.29 -6.52
CA GLU A 738 11.97 -32.95 -7.11
C GLU A 738 10.70 -32.14 -6.84
N ILE A 739 9.82 -32.09 -7.81
CA ILE A 739 8.47 -31.52 -7.70
C ILE A 739 7.42 -32.62 -7.89
N TYR A 740 6.41 -32.62 -7.03
CA TYR A 740 5.20 -33.42 -7.13
C TYR A 740 4.00 -32.50 -7.21
N ILE A 741 3.06 -32.78 -8.12
CA ILE A 741 1.80 -32.03 -8.29
C ILE A 741 0.65 -33.01 -8.01
N ASP A 742 -0.22 -32.67 -7.05
CA ASP A 742 -1.35 -33.47 -6.59
C ASP A 742 -0.95 -34.97 -6.32
N GLY A 743 0.23 -35.13 -5.71
CA GLY A 743 0.79 -36.44 -5.35
C GLY A 743 1.53 -37.18 -6.46
N ASN A 744 1.51 -36.71 -7.68
CA ASN A 744 2.22 -37.29 -8.82
C ASN A 744 3.56 -36.61 -9.06
N LYS A 745 4.62 -37.38 -9.29
CA LYS A 745 5.93 -36.80 -9.61
C LYS A 745 5.85 -36.02 -10.93
N TYR A 746 6.14 -34.73 -10.90
CA TYR A 746 6.25 -33.87 -12.07
C TYR A 746 7.63 -33.99 -12.72
N GLY A 747 8.70 -33.83 -11.94
CA GLY A 747 10.05 -33.92 -12.45
C GLY A 747 11.14 -33.73 -11.39
N ASP A 748 12.39 -33.98 -11.82
CA ASP A 748 13.63 -33.70 -11.06
C ASP A 748 14.10 -32.28 -11.43
N CYS A 749 13.36 -31.27 -10.99
CA CYS A 749 13.54 -29.86 -11.35
C CYS A 749 13.03 -28.93 -10.24
N ASP A 750 13.28 -27.63 -10.39
CA ASP A 750 12.79 -26.56 -9.52
C ASP A 750 11.71 -25.69 -10.17
N THR A 751 11.33 -26.02 -11.42
CA THR A 751 10.43 -25.18 -12.22
C THR A 751 9.32 -26.00 -12.86
N VAL A 752 8.07 -25.52 -12.76
CA VAL A 752 6.92 -26.00 -13.53
C VAL A 752 6.74 -25.08 -14.73
N LEU A 753 6.81 -25.66 -15.95
CA LEU A 753 6.75 -24.88 -17.17
C LEU A 753 5.39 -24.19 -17.35
N LYS A 754 5.38 -23.04 -18.01
CA LYS A 754 4.16 -22.24 -18.25
C LYS A 754 3.01 -23.07 -18.85
N GLU A 755 3.30 -23.88 -19.87
CA GLU A 755 2.31 -24.70 -20.54
C GLU A 755 1.67 -25.74 -19.61
N ASP A 756 2.41 -26.18 -18.59
CA ASP A 756 1.90 -27.13 -17.61
C ASP A 756 1.17 -26.41 -16.47
N VAL A 757 1.62 -25.22 -16.07
CA VAL A 757 0.87 -24.34 -15.14
C VAL A 757 -0.54 -24.08 -15.69
N MET A 758 -0.67 -23.79 -16.98
CA MET A 758 -1.96 -23.51 -17.63
C MET A 758 -2.93 -24.70 -17.60
N LYS A 759 -2.42 -25.95 -17.47
CA LYS A 759 -3.21 -27.19 -17.41
C LYS A 759 -3.62 -27.56 -15.99
N LEU A 760 -3.07 -26.91 -14.97
CA LEU A 760 -3.38 -27.20 -13.58
C LEU A 760 -4.86 -26.91 -13.26
N ASN A 761 -5.38 -27.61 -12.26
CA ASN A 761 -6.69 -27.33 -11.68
C ASN A 761 -6.69 -25.93 -11.03
N ASP A 762 -7.86 -25.40 -10.70
CA ASP A 762 -7.98 -24.08 -10.05
C ASP A 762 -7.39 -24.08 -8.63
N THR A 763 -7.37 -25.26 -7.97
CA THR A 763 -6.68 -25.46 -6.69
C THR A 763 -5.71 -26.62 -6.83
N VAL A 764 -4.46 -26.43 -6.45
CA VAL A 764 -3.34 -27.36 -6.69
C VAL A 764 -2.44 -27.49 -5.48
N ASN A 765 -2.03 -28.70 -5.15
CA ASN A 765 -1.03 -28.98 -4.14
C ASN A 765 0.31 -29.34 -4.80
N ILE A 766 1.34 -28.59 -4.51
CA ILE A 766 2.70 -28.80 -5.00
C ILE A 766 3.58 -29.17 -3.81
N VAL A 767 4.30 -30.25 -3.94
CA VAL A 767 5.30 -30.69 -2.94
C VAL A 767 6.67 -30.63 -3.57
N ALA A 768 7.58 -29.85 -2.99
CA ALA A 768 8.98 -29.73 -3.41
C ALA A 768 9.89 -30.39 -2.37
N ILE A 769 10.76 -31.29 -2.83
CA ILE A 769 11.73 -31.99 -1.99
C ILE A 769 13.03 -31.20 -1.99
N LEU A 770 13.52 -30.85 -0.80
CA LEU A 770 14.79 -30.16 -0.58
C LEU A 770 15.91 -31.15 -0.29
N ASP A 771 17.01 -31.03 -1.04
CA ASP A 771 18.21 -31.85 -0.88
C ASP A 771 19.52 -31.11 -1.30
#